data_94ba6d300ec1ee2423c717dd9b940395
#
_entry.id   94ba6d300ec1ee2423c717dd9b940395
#
_cell.length_a   1.000
_cell.length_b   1.000
_cell.length_c   1.000
_cell.angle_alpha   90.00
_cell.angle_beta   90.00
_cell.angle_gamma   90.00
#
_symmetry.space_group_name_H-M   'P 1'
#
loop_
_entity.id
_entity.type
_entity.pdbx_description
1 polymer ?
#
loop_
_entity_poly.entity_id
_entity_poly.type
_entity_poly.pdbx_seq_one_letter_code
_entity_poly.pdbx_strand_id
1 'polypeptide(L)'
;MRITRLLGVVVAAGLGAAAAAQTAPMKPDIPNFKAPTAQFDYERREVMVPMRDGVKLFTVLIVPKGAKRAPIILTRTPYHAANRAKRLVSPHMLSTLPLGDELFAPEGYIRVFQDVRGKYDSEGDYVMTRPLHGPLNDTPIDHSTDAYDTIDWLVKNVPESNGNVGMIGSSYEGFTVLMALINPHPALKAAVPMCPMVDGWKGDDWFHNGAFRQSNFRYIYLQTTARAEGSEIATGVYDDYQLFLDSGSASDFAHRFGLEALPYYQKILEHPSYDQYWSAQALDQILAKEPLKTPIMYVTSLYDQEDMYGGVHAYAVTEQKDTANDRNFLVLGPWRHSGVNYDGTTLGPLHLEGNTALQFRREVMQPFLDEHLKDAAPKANTPPVFVYETGTNAWRRLPAWPLSCESGCASTPRRLYLQPGFELSFSAPAAGAAAFDEYVSDPAKPVPYQPRPVHFADAPAWQRWLLNDQRFVADRPDVLSYVTAPLTAPLHIAGAPLVNLFASTSGTDSDWVVKLIDVYPDEVPSDLPMSGYQLPIGMDIFRGRYRESLEHPRALAANKVQAYHFALPMADHVFLPGHRVMVQIQSSWFPLYDRNPQSYVANIFLAKPADYRKATQRVFHAGAAATSIELPVVAAP
;
A
#
# COMPACT_ATOMS: atom_id res chain seq x y z
N MET A 1 75.67 -17.44 83.19
CA MET A 1 76.54 -18.64 82.86
C MET A 1 76.44 -18.91 81.34
N ARG A 2 77.49 -18.66 80.65
CA ARG A 2 77.96 -19.30 79.36
C ARG A 2 76.91 -19.54 78.27
N ILE A 3 77.13 -19.32 76.99
CA ILE A 3 78.31 -19.26 76.08
C ILE A 3 77.85 -18.62 74.71
N THR A 4 78.77 -17.79 74.23
CA THR A 4 78.85 -17.18 72.91
C THR A 4 78.89 -18.19 71.79
N ARG A 5 78.24 -17.97 70.63
CA ARG A 5 78.81 -18.30 69.28
C ARG A 5 78.35 -17.33 68.24
N LEU A 6 79.28 -16.64 67.62
CA LEU A 6 79.15 -15.91 66.34
C LEU A 6 78.96 -16.93 65.21
N LEU A 7 78.08 -16.57 64.30
CA LEU A 7 78.20 -17.08 62.95
C LEU A 7 77.92 -15.91 61.96
N GLY A 8 78.92 -15.64 61.16
CA GLY A 8 78.86 -14.58 60.17
C GLY A 8 77.90 -14.95 59.01
N VAL A 9 77.16 -14.00 58.61
CA VAL A 9 76.28 -14.08 57.42
C VAL A 9 77.00 -13.32 56.31
N VAL A 10 77.34 -14.04 55.24
CA VAL A 10 77.80 -13.51 53.97
C VAL A 10 76.58 -12.99 53.22
N VAL A 11 76.52 -11.69 53.01
CA VAL A 11 75.51 -11.06 52.15
C VAL A 11 75.98 -11.17 50.70
N ALA A 12 75.41 -12.08 49.92
CA ALA A 12 75.51 -12.09 48.47
C ALA A 12 74.53 -11.09 47.86
N ALA A 13 75.06 -9.97 47.38
CA ALA A 13 74.27 -9.02 46.62
C ALA A 13 73.93 -9.61 45.24
N GLY A 14 72.75 -10.18 45.11
CA GLY A 14 72.16 -10.53 43.84
C GLY A 14 71.59 -9.32 43.12
N LEU A 15 72.32 -8.82 42.14
CA LEU A 15 71.77 -7.86 41.17
C LEU A 15 70.68 -8.54 40.32
N GLY A 16 69.46 -8.47 40.75
CA GLY A 16 68.27 -8.80 39.94
C GLY A 16 68.07 -7.76 38.87
N ALA A 17 68.44 -8.04 37.65
CA ALA A 17 68.04 -7.26 36.49
C ALA A 17 66.49 -7.37 36.33
N ALA A 18 65.79 -6.35 36.76
CA ALA A 18 64.39 -6.23 36.43
C ALA A 18 64.26 -6.02 34.91
N ALA A 19 63.91 -7.09 34.20
CA ALA A 19 63.50 -6.99 32.81
C ALA A 19 62.24 -6.10 32.78
N ALA A 20 62.39 -4.85 32.36
CA ALA A 20 61.25 -3.99 32.06
C ALA A 20 60.41 -4.68 30.96
N ALA A 21 59.29 -5.23 31.33
CA ALA A 21 58.29 -5.69 30.36
C ALA A 21 57.99 -4.50 29.45
N GLN A 22 58.50 -4.53 28.23
CA GLN A 22 58.07 -3.58 27.20
C GLN A 22 56.57 -3.79 26.98
N THR A 23 55.75 -2.92 27.53
CA THR A 23 54.33 -2.88 27.18
C THR A 23 54.24 -2.57 25.69
N ALA A 24 53.71 -3.50 24.94
CA ALA A 24 53.45 -3.26 23.52
C ALA A 24 52.54 -2.00 23.38
N PRO A 25 52.81 -1.14 22.39
CA PRO A 25 51.99 0.07 22.21
C PRO A 25 50.53 -0.34 22.02
N MET A 26 49.64 0.42 22.70
CA MET A 26 48.21 0.21 22.55
C MET A 26 47.81 0.38 21.08
N LYS A 27 47.01 -0.57 20.58
CA LYS A 27 46.41 -0.49 19.25
C LYS A 27 45.07 0.21 19.36
N PRO A 28 44.57 0.84 18.27
CA PRO A 28 43.23 1.37 18.25
C PRO A 28 42.18 0.32 18.59
N ASP A 29 41.15 0.70 19.35
CA ASP A 29 40.08 -0.20 19.82
C ASP A 29 39.08 -0.61 18.69
N ILE A 30 39.16 0.01 17.50
CA ILE A 30 38.30 -0.29 16.34
C ILE A 30 39.14 -1.05 15.29
N PRO A 31 39.30 -2.36 15.42
CA PRO A 31 40.00 -3.18 14.42
C PRO A 31 39.14 -3.42 13.19
N ASN A 32 39.78 -3.67 12.06
CA ASN A 32 39.12 -4.19 10.86
C ASN A 32 38.82 -5.68 11.01
N PHE A 33 37.89 -6.01 11.92
CA PHE A 33 37.53 -7.39 12.26
C PHE A 33 36.57 -7.97 11.22
N LYS A 34 36.84 -9.19 10.78
CA LYS A 34 35.90 -9.97 9.95
C LYS A 34 35.47 -11.21 10.74
N ALA A 35 34.16 -11.33 10.97
CA ALA A 35 33.61 -12.50 11.63
C ALA A 35 33.83 -13.77 10.78
N PRO A 36 34.15 -14.94 11.39
CA PRO A 36 34.25 -16.20 10.67
C PRO A 36 32.87 -16.64 10.14
N THR A 37 32.80 -17.03 8.85
CA THR A 37 31.55 -17.43 8.16
C THR A 37 31.56 -18.91 7.73
N ALA A 38 32.47 -19.71 8.23
CA ALA A 38 32.58 -21.12 7.84
C ALA A 38 31.30 -21.92 8.06
N GLN A 39 30.56 -21.60 9.13
CA GLN A 39 29.31 -22.26 9.54
C GLN A 39 28.08 -21.75 8.81
N PHE A 40 28.19 -20.68 8.03
CA PHE A 40 27.03 -20.11 7.33
C PHE A 40 26.62 -21.02 6.17
N ASP A 41 25.31 -21.20 5.96
CA ASP A 41 24.75 -21.93 4.82
C ASP A 41 24.59 -21.05 3.56
N TYR A 42 24.96 -19.79 3.64
CA TYR A 42 24.94 -18.80 2.54
C TYR A 42 26.23 -17.96 2.51
N GLU A 43 26.43 -17.29 1.39
CA GLU A 43 27.41 -16.23 1.22
C GLU A 43 26.68 -14.90 1.01
N ARG A 44 27.06 -13.86 1.76
CA ARG A 44 26.61 -12.49 1.57
C ARG A 44 27.64 -11.72 0.77
N ARG A 45 27.22 -11.17 -0.36
CA ARG A 45 28.05 -10.31 -1.22
C ARG A 45 27.43 -8.92 -1.29
N GLU A 46 28.24 -7.88 -1.11
CA GLU A 46 27.84 -6.48 -1.27
C GLU A 46 28.65 -5.92 -2.45
N VAL A 47 27.95 -5.44 -3.46
CA VAL A 47 28.55 -4.99 -4.72
C VAL A 47 27.94 -3.68 -5.18
N MET A 48 28.73 -2.89 -5.89
CA MET A 48 28.29 -1.67 -6.57
C MET A 48 28.07 -1.99 -8.05
N VAL A 49 26.82 -2.16 -8.46
CA VAL A 49 26.44 -2.52 -9.83
C VAL A 49 26.43 -1.27 -10.71
N PRO A 50 27.27 -1.19 -11.76
CA PRO A 50 27.33 -0.04 -12.64
C PRO A 50 26.11 0.04 -13.56
N MET A 51 25.51 1.22 -13.64
CA MET A 51 24.45 1.56 -14.59
C MET A 51 25.05 2.16 -15.87
N ARG A 52 24.24 2.25 -16.93
CA ARG A 52 24.67 2.75 -18.26
C ARG A 52 25.24 4.16 -18.26
N ASP A 53 24.88 4.99 -17.27
CA ASP A 53 25.38 6.35 -17.08
C ASP A 53 26.62 6.44 -16.18
N GLY A 54 27.14 5.30 -15.73
CA GLY A 54 28.31 5.17 -14.85
C GLY A 54 28.02 5.29 -13.35
N VAL A 55 26.80 5.67 -12.94
CA VAL A 55 26.37 5.63 -11.55
C VAL A 55 26.30 4.17 -11.08
N LYS A 56 26.67 3.92 -9.82
CA LYS A 56 26.68 2.58 -9.26
C LYS A 56 25.61 2.41 -8.19
N LEU A 57 24.87 1.30 -8.26
CA LEU A 57 23.80 1.01 -7.31
C LEU A 57 24.24 -0.09 -6.34
N PHE A 58 24.10 0.19 -5.04
CA PHE A 58 24.45 -0.74 -3.99
C PHE A 58 23.50 -1.94 -4.00
N THR A 59 24.09 -3.13 -4.05
CA THR A 59 23.35 -4.38 -4.23
C THR A 59 23.87 -5.44 -3.27
N VAL A 60 22.97 -6.11 -2.56
CA VAL A 60 23.25 -7.20 -1.64
C VAL A 60 22.75 -8.50 -2.25
N LEU A 61 23.63 -9.47 -2.39
CA LEU A 61 23.31 -10.82 -2.83
C LEU A 61 23.44 -11.79 -1.66
N ILE A 62 22.44 -12.60 -1.44
CA ILE A 62 22.46 -13.73 -0.51
C ILE A 62 22.43 -15.01 -1.35
N VAL A 63 23.57 -15.67 -1.44
CA VAL A 63 23.79 -16.82 -2.31
C VAL A 63 23.89 -18.08 -1.44
N PRO A 64 23.00 -19.09 -1.62
CA PRO A 64 23.13 -20.36 -0.90
C PRO A 64 24.47 -21.03 -1.17
N LYS A 65 25.15 -21.54 -0.14
CA LYS A 65 26.41 -22.26 -0.34
C LYS A 65 26.21 -23.51 -1.20
N GLY A 66 27.05 -23.65 -2.21
CA GLY A 66 26.96 -24.76 -3.15
C GLY A 66 25.89 -24.60 -4.22
N ALA A 67 25.25 -23.43 -4.32
CA ALA A 67 24.28 -23.13 -5.38
C ALA A 67 24.90 -23.37 -6.76
N LYS A 68 24.13 -24.00 -7.64
CA LYS A 68 24.47 -24.24 -9.05
C LYS A 68 23.18 -24.10 -9.87
N ARG A 69 23.24 -23.29 -10.93
CA ARG A 69 22.08 -23.02 -11.78
C ARG A 69 20.86 -22.57 -10.97
N ALA A 70 21.09 -21.72 -9.94
CA ALA A 70 20.07 -21.20 -9.06
C ALA A 70 19.34 -20.02 -9.72
N PRO A 71 18.01 -19.94 -9.64
CA PRO A 71 17.29 -18.76 -10.10
C PRO A 71 17.51 -17.57 -9.15
N ILE A 72 17.38 -16.36 -9.69
CA ILE A 72 17.51 -15.11 -8.93
C ILE A 72 16.14 -14.51 -8.66
N ILE A 73 15.91 -14.06 -7.42
CA ILE A 73 14.81 -13.16 -7.05
C ILE A 73 15.38 -11.80 -6.66
N LEU A 74 14.99 -10.77 -7.43
CA LEU A 74 15.43 -9.38 -7.25
C LEU A 74 14.31 -8.53 -6.63
N THR A 75 14.66 -7.72 -5.63
CA THR A 75 13.84 -6.59 -5.14
C THR A 75 14.67 -5.32 -5.19
N ARG A 76 14.13 -4.26 -5.81
CA ARG A 76 14.72 -2.92 -5.81
C ARG A 76 13.94 -2.04 -4.83
N THR A 77 14.65 -1.41 -3.89
CA THR A 77 14.04 -0.83 -2.69
C THR A 77 14.53 0.58 -2.39
N PRO A 78 13.67 1.51 -1.95
CA PRO A 78 14.09 2.75 -1.30
C PRO A 78 14.25 2.60 0.23
N TYR A 79 14.19 1.37 0.77
CA TYR A 79 14.09 1.08 2.21
C TYR A 79 15.31 0.35 2.78
N HIS A 80 16.50 0.61 2.24
CA HIS A 80 17.79 0.07 2.69
C HIS A 80 18.00 -1.44 2.40
N ALA A 81 18.55 -1.74 1.24
CA ALA A 81 18.85 -3.11 0.77
C ALA A 81 19.65 -3.95 1.79
N ALA A 82 20.63 -3.33 2.47
CA ALA A 82 21.42 -4.01 3.48
C ALA A 82 20.60 -4.51 4.66
N ASN A 83 19.56 -3.76 5.07
CA ASN A 83 18.68 -4.14 6.18
C ASN A 83 17.63 -5.18 5.77
N ARG A 84 17.21 -5.21 4.50
CA ARG A 84 16.33 -6.26 3.97
C ARG A 84 16.93 -7.66 4.16
N ALA A 85 18.25 -7.79 4.09
CA ALA A 85 18.99 -9.04 4.26
C ALA A 85 19.60 -9.17 5.67
N LYS A 86 18.94 -8.67 6.71
CA LYS A 86 19.41 -8.70 8.11
C LYS A 86 18.26 -8.84 9.12
N ARG A 87 17.21 -9.59 8.82
CA ARG A 87 16.12 -9.80 9.80
C ARG A 87 16.64 -10.29 11.14
N LEU A 88 17.51 -11.31 11.11
CA LEU A 88 18.28 -11.78 12.26
C LEU A 88 19.74 -11.93 11.84
N VAL A 89 20.66 -11.71 12.78
CA VAL A 89 22.06 -12.08 12.60
C VAL A 89 22.18 -13.59 12.83
N SER A 90 22.25 -14.35 11.74
CA SER A 90 22.21 -15.83 11.79
C SER A 90 23.12 -16.43 10.74
N PRO A 91 23.73 -17.61 11.00
CA PRO A 91 24.40 -18.40 9.98
C PRO A 91 23.42 -19.08 9.00
N HIS A 92 22.10 -19.00 9.25
CA HIS A 92 21.07 -19.59 8.41
C HIS A 92 20.38 -18.55 7.53
N MET A 93 20.39 -18.78 6.22
CA MET A 93 19.76 -17.92 5.21
C MET A 93 18.28 -17.68 5.53
N LEU A 94 17.54 -18.74 5.89
CA LEU A 94 16.13 -18.67 6.28
C LEU A 94 15.86 -17.64 7.39
N SER A 95 16.76 -17.56 8.38
CA SER A 95 16.61 -16.63 9.50
C SER A 95 17.05 -15.20 9.18
N THR A 96 17.91 -15.05 8.16
CA THR A 96 18.48 -13.77 7.73
C THR A 96 17.55 -13.01 6.79
N LEU A 97 16.84 -13.72 5.91
CA LEU A 97 15.91 -13.14 4.94
C LEU A 97 14.63 -12.58 5.61
N PRO A 98 13.93 -11.63 4.96
CA PRO A 98 12.60 -11.17 5.40
C PRO A 98 11.60 -12.32 5.56
N LEU A 99 10.54 -12.11 6.37
CA LEU A 99 9.53 -13.15 6.61
C LEU A 99 8.85 -13.64 5.32
N GLY A 100 8.54 -12.75 4.40
CA GLY A 100 7.93 -13.12 3.12
C GLY A 100 8.81 -14.00 2.22
N ASP A 101 10.11 -14.04 2.49
CA ASP A 101 11.11 -14.78 1.71
C ASP A 101 11.44 -16.19 2.25
N GLU A 102 10.71 -16.67 3.30
CA GLU A 102 10.98 -17.96 3.93
C GLU A 102 10.92 -19.16 2.98
N LEU A 103 10.24 -18.99 1.84
CA LEU A 103 10.12 -20.03 0.82
C LEU A 103 11.36 -20.15 -0.07
N PHE A 104 12.11 -19.07 -0.25
CA PHE A 104 13.23 -19.03 -1.21
C PHE A 104 14.49 -19.72 -0.70
N ALA A 105 14.74 -19.69 0.61
CA ALA A 105 15.95 -20.28 1.19
C ALA A 105 16.04 -21.81 0.99
N PRO A 106 15.00 -22.61 1.37
CA PRO A 106 15.04 -24.06 1.15
C PRO A 106 14.97 -24.44 -0.33
N GLU A 107 14.40 -23.59 -1.17
CA GLU A 107 14.26 -23.82 -2.61
C GLU A 107 15.49 -23.45 -3.44
N GLY A 108 16.56 -22.98 -2.79
CA GLY A 108 17.85 -22.71 -3.41
C GLY A 108 17.93 -21.46 -4.26
N TYR A 109 17.03 -20.50 -4.09
CA TYR A 109 17.07 -19.23 -4.78
C TYR A 109 18.22 -18.33 -4.31
N ILE A 110 18.83 -17.61 -5.24
CA ILE A 110 19.67 -16.46 -4.93
C ILE A 110 18.75 -15.26 -4.68
N ARG A 111 18.88 -14.65 -3.51
CA ARG A 111 18.08 -13.47 -3.15
C ARG A 111 18.90 -12.20 -3.31
N VAL A 112 18.38 -11.22 -4.06
CA VAL A 112 19.07 -9.96 -4.36
C VAL A 112 18.22 -8.78 -3.93
N PHE A 113 18.83 -7.85 -3.20
CA PHE A 113 18.24 -6.57 -2.82
C PHE A 113 19.12 -5.44 -3.33
N GLN A 114 18.53 -4.42 -3.96
CA GLN A 114 19.25 -3.27 -4.48
C GLN A 114 18.61 -1.98 -3.99
N ASP A 115 19.42 -1.08 -3.41
CA ASP A 115 18.99 0.27 -3.15
C ASP A 115 18.72 1.01 -4.46
N VAL A 116 17.56 1.67 -4.59
CA VAL A 116 17.29 2.52 -5.74
C VAL A 116 18.27 3.70 -5.79
N ARG A 117 18.46 4.25 -6.97
CA ARG A 117 19.33 5.40 -7.24
C ARG A 117 19.12 6.53 -6.23
N GLY A 118 20.20 7.01 -5.64
CA GLY A 118 20.23 8.13 -4.72
C GLY A 118 19.73 7.83 -3.30
N LYS A 119 19.40 6.57 -2.99
CA LYS A 119 19.04 6.16 -1.62
C LYS A 119 20.15 5.31 -1.00
N TYR A 120 20.33 5.49 0.31
CA TYR A 120 21.28 4.78 1.17
C TYR A 120 22.69 4.72 0.55
N ASP A 121 23.17 3.53 0.21
CA ASP A 121 24.52 3.31 -0.27
C ASP A 121 24.62 3.38 -1.81
N SER A 122 23.50 3.56 -2.53
CA SER A 122 23.51 3.78 -3.98
C SER A 122 23.93 5.19 -4.33
N GLU A 123 24.72 5.34 -5.40
CA GLU A 123 25.12 6.63 -5.96
C GLU A 123 23.96 7.30 -6.71
N GLY A 124 24.21 8.54 -7.21
CA GLY A 124 23.28 9.33 -7.98
C GLY A 124 22.27 10.12 -7.15
N ASP A 125 21.28 10.70 -7.82
CA ASP A 125 20.27 11.54 -7.20
C ASP A 125 18.92 10.82 -7.09
N TYR A 126 18.31 10.90 -5.90
CA TYR A 126 17.00 10.36 -5.66
C TYR A 126 15.92 11.29 -6.23
N VAL A 127 15.05 10.73 -7.05
CA VAL A 127 13.78 11.34 -7.45
C VAL A 127 12.69 10.36 -7.08
N MET A 128 11.80 10.76 -6.18
CA MET A 128 10.68 9.93 -5.73
C MET A 128 9.79 9.54 -6.90
N THR A 129 9.52 8.24 -7.06
CA THR A 129 8.76 7.70 -8.20
C THR A 129 9.22 8.27 -9.56
N ARG A 130 10.55 8.32 -9.80
CA ARG A 130 11.13 8.90 -11.02
C ARG A 130 10.37 8.46 -12.27
N PRO A 131 9.78 9.38 -13.05
CA PRO A 131 9.08 9.07 -14.28
C PRO A 131 10.00 8.44 -15.33
N LEU A 132 9.41 7.76 -16.32
CA LEU A 132 10.13 7.34 -17.51
C LEU A 132 10.77 8.54 -18.24
N HIS A 133 11.85 8.27 -18.97
CA HIS A 133 12.42 9.26 -19.89
C HIS A 133 11.33 9.84 -20.81
N GLY A 134 11.25 11.16 -20.86
CA GLY A 134 10.24 11.89 -21.60
C GLY A 134 10.00 13.29 -21.07
N PRO A 135 8.83 13.89 -21.29
CA PRO A 135 8.54 15.27 -20.89
C PRO A 135 8.68 15.58 -19.40
N LEU A 136 8.52 14.56 -18.52
CA LEU A 136 8.66 14.71 -17.08
C LEU A 136 10.05 14.32 -16.55
N ASN A 137 10.90 13.73 -17.40
CA ASN A 137 12.24 13.30 -17.07
C ASN A 137 13.12 13.38 -18.32
N ASP A 138 13.91 14.43 -18.43
CA ASP A 138 14.82 14.70 -19.56
C ASP A 138 16.12 13.90 -19.51
N THR A 139 16.36 13.15 -18.40
CA THR A 139 17.54 12.27 -18.27
C THR A 139 17.32 10.95 -19.00
N PRO A 140 18.38 10.30 -19.52
CA PRO A 140 18.26 9.01 -20.21
C PRO A 140 18.06 7.82 -19.26
N ILE A 141 17.84 8.06 -17.99
CA ILE A 141 17.74 7.06 -16.93
C ILE A 141 16.41 7.17 -16.17
N ASP A 142 15.89 6.02 -15.79
CA ASP A 142 14.69 5.85 -14.98
C ASP A 142 14.73 4.49 -14.25
N HIS A 143 13.66 4.12 -13.54
CA HIS A 143 13.61 2.83 -12.86
C HIS A 143 13.60 1.63 -13.81
N SER A 144 13.09 1.78 -15.04
CA SER A 144 13.10 0.71 -16.04
C SER A 144 14.51 0.45 -16.54
N THR A 145 15.26 1.49 -16.88
CA THR A 145 16.65 1.38 -17.34
C THR A 145 17.58 0.86 -16.24
N ASP A 146 17.41 1.32 -15.00
CA ASP A 146 18.20 0.80 -13.87
C ASP A 146 17.89 -0.67 -13.58
N ALA A 147 16.65 -1.11 -13.73
CA ALA A 147 16.27 -2.53 -13.59
C ALA A 147 16.90 -3.38 -14.70
N TYR A 148 16.85 -2.90 -15.95
CA TYR A 148 17.46 -3.57 -17.08
C TYR A 148 18.96 -3.78 -16.87
N ASP A 149 19.70 -2.72 -16.54
CA ASP A 149 21.14 -2.76 -16.33
C ASP A 149 21.54 -3.66 -15.14
N THR A 150 20.72 -3.64 -14.08
CA THR A 150 20.92 -4.52 -12.92
C THR A 150 20.76 -5.99 -13.29
N ILE A 151 19.72 -6.34 -14.03
CA ILE A 151 19.48 -7.72 -14.47
C ILE A 151 20.58 -8.18 -15.42
N ASP A 152 20.99 -7.33 -16.37
CA ASP A 152 22.10 -7.61 -17.30
C ASP A 152 23.42 -7.91 -16.55
N TRP A 153 23.70 -7.11 -15.51
CA TRP A 153 24.87 -7.34 -14.67
C TRP A 153 24.78 -8.66 -13.88
N LEU A 154 23.61 -8.94 -13.28
CA LEU A 154 23.41 -10.16 -12.49
C LEU A 154 23.64 -11.42 -13.31
N VAL A 155 23.05 -11.51 -14.50
CA VAL A 155 23.19 -12.71 -15.35
C VAL A 155 24.61 -12.91 -15.87
N LYS A 156 25.43 -11.84 -15.96
CA LYS A 156 26.82 -11.89 -16.40
C LYS A 156 27.81 -12.17 -15.27
N ASN A 157 27.51 -11.78 -14.03
CA ASN A 157 28.47 -11.72 -12.93
C ASN A 157 28.13 -12.64 -11.75
N VAL A 158 27.04 -13.40 -11.78
CA VAL A 158 26.65 -14.37 -10.75
C VAL A 158 26.73 -15.77 -11.34
N PRO A 159 27.91 -16.44 -11.27
CA PRO A 159 28.16 -17.72 -11.95
C PRO A 159 27.30 -18.87 -11.39
N GLU A 160 26.77 -18.74 -10.18
CA GLU A 160 25.88 -19.74 -9.58
C GLU A 160 24.48 -19.71 -10.17
N SER A 161 24.13 -18.65 -10.92
CA SER A 161 22.79 -18.48 -11.50
C SER A 161 22.57 -19.34 -12.75
N ASN A 162 21.30 -19.66 -12.99
CA ASN A 162 20.84 -20.25 -14.26
C ASN A 162 20.54 -19.18 -15.34
N GLY A 163 20.66 -17.88 -15.01
CA GLY A 163 20.37 -16.76 -15.91
C GLY A 163 18.92 -16.32 -15.92
N ASN A 164 18.03 -16.94 -15.14
CA ASN A 164 16.63 -16.51 -15.00
C ASN A 164 16.47 -15.62 -13.78
N VAL A 165 15.78 -14.50 -13.94
CA VAL A 165 15.50 -13.51 -12.89
C VAL A 165 14.02 -13.33 -12.74
N GLY A 166 13.52 -13.43 -11.50
CA GLY A 166 12.21 -12.96 -11.08
C GLY A 166 12.32 -11.65 -10.32
N MET A 167 11.34 -10.78 -10.44
CA MET A 167 11.24 -9.59 -9.59
C MET A 167 10.01 -9.65 -8.71
N ILE A 168 10.19 -9.39 -7.42
CA ILE A 168 9.10 -9.27 -6.45
C ILE A 168 9.29 -7.99 -5.63
N GLY A 169 8.20 -7.42 -5.15
CA GLY A 169 8.25 -6.26 -4.26
C GLY A 169 6.87 -5.77 -3.90
N SER A 170 6.78 -5.09 -2.75
CA SER A 170 5.54 -4.56 -2.22
C SER A 170 5.60 -3.04 -2.10
N SER A 171 4.48 -2.32 -2.35
CA SER A 171 4.44 -0.87 -2.25
C SER A 171 5.34 -0.20 -3.30
N TYR A 172 6.22 0.71 -2.92
CA TYR A 172 7.25 1.27 -3.81
C TYR A 172 8.11 0.19 -4.48
N GLU A 173 8.41 -0.91 -3.79
CA GLU A 173 9.12 -2.04 -4.41
C GLU A 173 8.25 -2.71 -5.49
N GLY A 174 6.91 -2.75 -5.32
CA GLY A 174 5.96 -3.17 -6.33
C GLY A 174 5.92 -2.22 -7.53
N PHE A 175 5.97 -0.91 -7.31
CA PHE A 175 6.18 0.09 -8.36
C PHE A 175 7.46 -0.19 -9.16
N THR A 176 8.60 -0.50 -8.51
CA THR A 176 9.85 -0.81 -9.22
C THR A 176 9.76 -2.08 -10.05
N VAL A 177 8.94 -3.08 -9.63
CA VAL A 177 8.64 -4.27 -10.44
C VAL A 177 7.86 -3.89 -11.71
N LEU A 178 6.83 -3.04 -11.58
CA LEU A 178 6.06 -2.58 -12.75
C LEU A 178 6.93 -1.79 -13.72
N MET A 179 7.81 -0.92 -13.23
CA MET A 179 8.77 -0.18 -14.06
C MET A 179 9.70 -1.11 -14.84
N ALA A 180 10.10 -2.24 -14.27
CA ALA A 180 10.95 -3.23 -14.95
C ALA A 180 10.22 -3.98 -16.10
N LEU A 181 8.89 -3.95 -16.13
CA LEU A 181 8.08 -4.52 -17.21
C LEU A 181 8.02 -3.64 -18.46
N ILE A 182 8.45 -2.40 -18.34
CA ILE A 182 8.56 -1.46 -19.47
C ILE A 182 9.90 -1.72 -20.14
N ASN A 183 9.87 -2.26 -21.37
CA ASN A 183 11.04 -2.77 -22.08
C ASN A 183 11.86 -3.78 -21.25
N PRO A 184 11.28 -4.90 -20.84
CA PRO A 184 11.89 -5.83 -19.89
C PRO A 184 13.16 -6.48 -20.45
N HIS A 185 14.15 -6.69 -19.60
CA HIS A 185 15.33 -7.50 -19.95
C HIS A 185 14.91 -8.94 -20.29
N PRO A 186 15.49 -9.59 -21.32
CA PRO A 186 15.11 -10.97 -21.73
C PRO A 186 15.22 -12.02 -20.63
N ALA A 187 16.07 -11.80 -19.64
CA ALA A 187 16.21 -12.66 -18.47
C ALA A 187 15.16 -12.46 -17.38
N LEU A 188 14.31 -11.41 -17.45
CA LEU A 188 13.17 -11.22 -16.54
C LEU A 188 12.06 -12.19 -16.98
N LYS A 189 11.90 -13.29 -16.22
CA LYS A 189 11.00 -14.40 -16.57
C LYS A 189 9.71 -14.41 -15.77
N ALA A 190 9.64 -13.73 -14.63
CA ALA A 190 8.44 -13.61 -13.82
C ALA A 190 8.47 -12.28 -13.03
N ALA A 191 7.29 -11.71 -12.78
CA ALA A 191 7.11 -10.51 -12.01
C ALA A 191 5.93 -10.64 -11.04
N VAL A 192 6.14 -10.25 -9.76
CA VAL A 192 5.10 -10.27 -8.74
C VAL A 192 5.05 -8.89 -8.05
N PRO A 193 4.41 -7.87 -8.67
CA PRO A 193 4.15 -6.60 -8.01
C PRO A 193 3.04 -6.79 -6.96
N MET A 194 3.36 -6.48 -5.69
CA MET A 194 2.44 -6.61 -4.57
C MET A 194 2.03 -5.21 -4.09
N CYS A 195 0.73 -4.94 -3.95
CA CYS A 195 0.23 -3.64 -3.52
C CYS A 195 1.01 -2.48 -4.16
N PRO A 196 1.16 -2.45 -5.50
CA PRO A 196 2.00 -1.46 -6.16
C PRO A 196 1.28 -0.12 -6.28
N MET A 197 2.00 0.99 -6.04
CA MET A 197 1.56 2.30 -6.48
C MET A 197 1.57 2.34 -8.03
N VAL A 198 0.43 2.71 -8.63
CA VAL A 198 0.20 2.71 -10.08
C VAL A 198 -0.25 4.09 -10.58
N ASP A 199 -1.26 4.68 -9.96
CA ASP A 199 -1.76 6.02 -10.25
C ASP A 199 -1.95 6.78 -8.94
N GLY A 200 -1.00 7.62 -8.61
CA GLY A 200 -0.98 8.35 -7.35
C GLY A 200 -2.10 9.41 -7.19
N TRP A 201 -2.92 9.66 -8.23
CA TRP A 201 -4.00 10.63 -8.14
C TRP A 201 -5.40 9.99 -8.07
N LYS A 202 -5.59 8.84 -8.69
CA LYS A 202 -6.92 8.21 -8.76
C LYS A 202 -7.29 7.37 -7.55
N GLY A 203 -6.34 6.94 -6.74
CA GLY A 203 -6.68 6.10 -5.60
C GLY A 203 -5.52 5.36 -4.96
N ASP A 204 -4.28 5.69 -5.38
CA ASP A 204 -3.08 5.28 -4.67
C ASP A 204 -2.54 6.48 -3.86
N ASP A 205 -1.41 6.36 -3.27
CA ASP A 205 -0.69 7.24 -2.32
C ASP A 205 -1.18 8.69 -2.10
N TRP A 206 -1.40 9.52 -3.14
CA TRP A 206 -1.45 10.97 -2.98
C TRP A 206 -2.85 11.57 -3.00
N PHE A 207 -3.72 11.05 -3.85
CA PHE A 207 -5.09 11.54 -3.98
C PHE A 207 -6.08 10.37 -4.15
N HIS A 208 -7.30 10.58 -3.66
CA HIS A 208 -8.44 9.75 -4.02
C HIS A 208 -9.51 10.64 -4.63
N ASN A 209 -9.79 10.43 -5.90
CA ASN A 209 -10.81 11.20 -6.66
C ASN A 209 -10.71 12.72 -6.41
N GLY A 210 -9.49 13.25 -6.35
CA GLY A 210 -9.18 14.67 -6.16
C GLY A 210 -9.08 15.16 -4.71
N ALA A 211 -9.34 14.35 -3.72
CA ALA A 211 -9.07 14.67 -2.32
C ALA A 211 -7.61 14.31 -1.98
N PHE A 212 -6.86 15.27 -1.48
CA PHE A 212 -5.45 15.08 -1.15
C PHE A 212 -5.29 14.32 0.16
N ARG A 213 -4.47 13.28 0.13
CA ARG A 213 -4.17 12.41 1.26
C ARG A 213 -3.06 13.00 2.12
N GLN A 214 -3.43 13.97 2.97
CA GLN A 214 -2.45 14.74 3.74
C GLN A 214 -1.69 13.93 4.80
N SER A 215 -2.17 12.75 5.19
CA SER A 215 -1.41 11.80 6.01
C SER A 215 -0.04 11.48 5.40
N ASN A 216 0.09 11.54 4.07
CA ASN A 216 1.30 11.21 3.35
C ASN A 216 2.35 12.32 3.34
N PHE A 217 2.10 13.48 3.95
CA PHE A 217 3.17 14.44 4.27
C PHE A 217 4.32 13.81 5.04
N ARG A 218 3.98 12.91 5.98
CA ARG A 218 4.98 12.16 6.74
C ARG A 218 5.86 11.32 5.80
N TYR A 219 5.26 10.59 4.86
CA TYR A 219 6.00 9.74 3.91
C TYR A 219 6.88 10.56 2.97
N ILE A 220 6.37 11.67 2.42
CA ILE A 220 7.18 12.60 1.61
C ILE A 220 8.41 13.05 2.41
N TYR A 221 8.21 13.49 3.66
CA TYR A 221 9.28 13.98 4.51
C TYR A 221 10.34 12.91 4.79
N LEU A 222 9.93 11.70 5.21
CA LEU A 222 10.83 10.58 5.47
C LEU A 222 11.63 10.16 4.23
N GLN A 223 11.00 10.17 3.06
CA GLN A 223 11.63 9.68 1.83
C GLN A 223 12.55 10.72 1.18
N THR A 224 12.30 12.02 1.33
CA THR A 224 12.95 13.03 0.49
C THR A 224 13.88 13.99 1.24
N THR A 225 13.88 13.98 2.58
CA THR A 225 14.74 14.89 3.37
C THR A 225 16.16 14.38 3.58
N ALA A 226 16.43 13.08 3.35
CA ALA A 226 17.75 12.49 3.51
C ALA A 226 17.97 11.34 2.52
N ARG A 227 19.25 11.04 2.22
CA ARG A 227 19.64 9.87 1.43
C ARG A 227 19.26 8.57 2.16
N ALA A 228 19.53 8.48 3.45
CA ALA A 228 18.99 7.45 4.33
C ALA A 228 17.51 7.74 4.66
N GLU A 229 16.93 7.00 5.58
CA GLU A 229 15.61 7.34 6.11
C GLU A 229 15.68 8.71 6.81
N GLY A 230 14.76 9.60 6.45
CA GLY A 230 14.63 10.90 7.10
C GLY A 230 14.10 10.77 8.54
N SER A 231 14.21 11.85 9.28
CA SER A 231 13.59 11.94 10.62
C SER A 231 12.08 12.13 10.51
N GLU A 232 11.36 11.83 11.58
CA GLU A 232 9.95 12.22 11.71
C GLU A 232 9.81 13.74 11.73
N ILE A 233 8.65 14.24 11.30
CA ILE A 233 8.30 15.67 11.43
C ILE A 233 8.13 15.99 12.92
N ALA A 234 8.93 16.90 13.46
CA ALA A 234 8.88 17.29 14.87
C ALA A 234 7.66 18.19 15.14
N THR A 235 6.48 17.63 15.25
CA THR A 235 5.22 18.39 15.39
C THR A 235 4.95 18.88 16.81
N GLY A 236 5.41 18.16 17.83
CA GLY A 236 5.13 18.45 19.24
C GLY A 236 3.67 18.23 19.66
N VAL A 237 2.82 17.68 18.80
CA VAL A 237 1.41 17.39 19.05
C VAL A 237 1.17 15.90 18.77
N TYR A 238 0.54 15.21 19.72
CA TYR A 238 0.27 13.77 19.56
C TYR A 238 -0.96 13.48 18.67
N ASP A 239 -2.05 14.27 18.85
CA ASP A 239 -3.28 14.08 18.07
C ASP A 239 -3.18 14.81 16.72
N ASP A 240 -2.89 14.08 15.66
CA ASP A 240 -2.77 14.63 14.30
C ASP A 240 -4.08 15.28 13.81
N TYR A 241 -5.25 14.85 14.31
CA TYR A 241 -6.50 15.56 14.03
C TYR A 241 -6.42 17.02 14.48
N GLN A 242 -5.99 17.27 15.70
CA GLN A 242 -5.85 18.63 16.21
C GLN A 242 -4.73 19.39 15.52
N LEU A 243 -3.60 18.72 15.28
CA LEU A 243 -2.45 19.29 14.58
C LEU A 243 -2.82 19.85 13.20
N PHE A 244 -3.47 19.05 12.37
CA PHE A 244 -3.90 19.48 11.02
C PHE A 244 -5.02 20.52 11.07
N LEU A 245 -5.92 20.41 12.04
CA LEU A 245 -7.00 21.39 12.22
C LEU A 245 -6.44 22.78 12.53
N ASP A 246 -5.46 22.86 13.43
CA ASP A 246 -4.83 24.11 13.87
C ASP A 246 -3.84 24.65 12.83
N SER A 247 -3.31 23.82 11.97
CA SER A 247 -2.38 24.24 10.92
C SER A 247 -3.05 25.01 9.78
N GLY A 248 -4.35 24.83 9.56
CA GLY A 248 -5.07 25.52 8.49
C GLY A 248 -5.22 24.68 7.22
N SER A 249 -4.75 25.16 6.07
CA SER A 249 -4.74 24.43 4.80
C SER A 249 -3.56 23.43 4.74
N ALA A 250 -3.57 22.55 3.73
CA ALA A 250 -2.44 21.65 3.49
C ALA A 250 -1.14 22.42 3.22
N SER A 251 -1.22 23.58 2.57
CA SER A 251 -0.06 24.44 2.32
C SER A 251 0.43 25.15 3.58
N ASP A 252 -0.48 25.55 4.49
CA ASP A 252 -0.09 26.12 5.77
C ASP A 252 0.66 25.11 6.64
N PHE A 253 0.23 23.83 6.63
CA PHE A 253 0.96 22.73 7.26
C PHE A 253 2.36 22.56 6.64
N ALA A 254 2.43 22.50 5.32
CA ALA A 254 3.68 22.33 4.61
C ALA A 254 4.67 23.47 4.89
N HIS A 255 4.19 24.71 4.92
CA HIS A 255 4.99 25.89 5.30
C HIS A 255 5.50 25.80 6.74
N ARG A 256 4.61 25.48 7.68
CA ARG A 256 4.94 25.37 9.10
C ARG A 256 6.06 24.37 9.38
N PHE A 257 6.14 23.27 8.64
CA PHE A 257 7.09 22.18 8.85
C PHE A 257 8.17 22.07 7.77
N GLY A 258 8.29 23.07 6.88
CA GLY A 258 9.35 23.16 5.88
C GLY A 258 9.22 22.22 4.68
N LEU A 259 8.06 21.56 4.49
CA LEU A 259 7.83 20.67 3.35
C LEU A 259 7.76 21.47 2.03
N GLU A 260 7.48 22.76 2.08
CA GLU A 260 7.46 23.62 0.89
C GLU A 260 8.81 23.67 0.16
N ALA A 261 9.93 23.37 0.86
CA ALA A 261 11.25 23.27 0.26
C ALA A 261 11.48 21.94 -0.51
N LEU A 262 10.59 20.96 -0.37
CA LEU A 262 10.75 19.62 -0.95
C LEU A 262 10.22 19.60 -2.40
N PRO A 263 11.06 19.25 -3.40
CA PRO A 263 10.65 19.26 -4.80
C PRO A 263 9.40 18.42 -5.10
N TYR A 264 9.25 17.28 -4.43
CA TYR A 264 8.08 16.42 -4.65
C TYR A 264 6.78 17.06 -4.15
N TYR A 265 6.81 17.71 -2.98
CA TYR A 265 5.64 18.47 -2.50
C TYR A 265 5.28 19.62 -3.44
N GLN A 266 6.29 20.33 -3.98
CA GLN A 266 6.03 21.41 -4.96
C GLN A 266 5.27 20.87 -6.19
N LYS A 267 5.59 19.66 -6.67
CA LYS A 267 4.86 19.03 -7.77
C LYS A 267 3.40 18.70 -7.40
N ILE A 268 3.14 18.22 -6.20
CA ILE A 268 1.77 18.02 -5.70
C ILE A 268 1.00 19.35 -5.66
N LEU A 269 1.62 20.41 -5.16
CA LEU A 269 1.02 21.74 -5.08
C LEU A 269 0.75 22.37 -6.46
N GLU A 270 1.64 22.16 -7.43
CA GLU A 270 1.51 22.64 -8.82
C GLU A 270 0.43 21.87 -9.59
N HIS A 271 0.19 20.59 -9.25
CA HIS A 271 -0.68 19.68 -9.99
C HIS A 271 -1.83 19.11 -9.12
N PRO A 272 -2.74 19.94 -8.59
CA PRO A 272 -3.82 19.47 -7.73
C PRO A 272 -4.92 18.70 -8.50
N SER A 273 -4.95 18.79 -9.83
CA SER A 273 -5.88 18.11 -10.74
C SER A 273 -5.20 16.99 -11.50
N TYR A 274 -5.97 16.06 -12.08
CA TYR A 274 -5.47 14.96 -12.90
C TYR A 274 -5.04 15.45 -14.30
N ASP A 275 -3.99 16.22 -14.34
CA ASP A 275 -3.40 16.76 -15.58
C ASP A 275 -2.34 15.82 -16.19
N GLN A 276 -1.60 16.33 -17.18
CA GLN A 276 -0.56 15.56 -17.85
C GLN A 276 0.56 15.10 -16.90
N TYR A 277 0.82 15.82 -15.80
CA TYR A 277 1.82 15.40 -14.82
C TYR A 277 1.48 14.04 -14.22
N TRP A 278 0.21 13.82 -13.82
CA TRP A 278 -0.24 12.54 -13.27
C TRP A 278 -0.46 11.49 -14.35
N SER A 279 -1.19 11.82 -15.41
CA SER A 279 -1.56 10.85 -16.45
C SER A 279 -0.38 10.30 -17.24
N ALA A 280 0.69 11.09 -17.43
CA ALA A 280 1.88 10.64 -18.15
C ALA A 280 2.76 9.65 -17.38
N GLN A 281 2.58 9.54 -16.06
CA GLN A 281 3.31 8.59 -15.22
C GLN A 281 2.42 7.48 -14.61
N ALA A 282 1.12 7.48 -14.91
CA ALA A 282 0.20 6.44 -14.49
C ALA A 282 0.55 5.10 -15.14
N LEU A 283 0.96 4.11 -14.34
CA LEU A 283 1.49 2.85 -14.86
C LEU A 283 0.44 1.97 -15.51
N ASP A 284 -0.83 2.07 -15.12
CA ASP A 284 -1.93 1.40 -15.84
C ASP A 284 -2.02 1.88 -17.30
N GLN A 285 -1.92 3.20 -17.53
CA GLN A 285 -1.96 3.78 -18.88
C GLN A 285 -0.69 3.48 -19.69
N ILE A 286 0.47 3.40 -19.04
CA ILE A 286 1.74 3.04 -19.68
C ILE A 286 1.71 1.56 -20.05
N LEU A 287 1.39 0.67 -19.11
CA LEU A 287 1.32 -0.78 -19.33
C LEU A 287 0.24 -1.14 -20.36
N ALA A 288 -0.84 -0.36 -20.46
CA ALA A 288 -1.83 -0.54 -21.53
C ALA A 288 -1.24 -0.45 -22.94
N LYS A 289 -0.11 0.23 -23.13
CA LYS A 289 0.57 0.41 -24.42
C LYS A 289 1.71 -0.58 -24.62
N GLU A 290 2.22 -1.18 -23.54
CA GLU A 290 3.33 -2.12 -23.59
C GLU A 290 2.86 -3.56 -23.93
N PRO A 291 3.65 -4.35 -24.68
CA PRO A 291 3.32 -5.75 -24.92
C PRO A 291 3.53 -6.60 -23.64
N LEU A 292 2.64 -7.56 -23.40
CA LEU A 292 2.79 -8.52 -22.31
C LEU A 292 3.85 -9.57 -22.67
N LYS A 293 5.10 -9.33 -22.28
CA LYS A 293 6.25 -10.21 -22.56
C LYS A 293 6.58 -11.16 -21.41
N THR A 294 6.50 -10.66 -20.19
CA THR A 294 6.83 -11.37 -18.95
C THR A 294 5.55 -11.81 -18.26
N PRO A 295 5.44 -13.05 -17.78
CA PRO A 295 4.35 -13.44 -16.89
C PRO A 295 4.30 -12.58 -15.62
N ILE A 296 3.10 -12.09 -15.29
CA ILE A 296 2.88 -11.15 -14.17
C ILE A 296 1.82 -11.71 -13.24
N MET A 297 2.09 -11.69 -11.94
CA MET A 297 1.10 -11.96 -10.90
C MET A 297 0.90 -10.70 -10.07
N TYR A 298 -0.15 -9.95 -10.35
CA TYR A 298 -0.56 -8.80 -9.55
C TYR A 298 -1.14 -9.28 -8.23
N VAL A 299 -0.63 -8.76 -7.12
CA VAL A 299 -1.13 -9.07 -5.78
C VAL A 299 -1.65 -7.80 -5.13
N THR A 300 -2.92 -7.78 -4.76
CA THR A 300 -3.59 -6.63 -4.13
C THR A 300 -4.24 -7.06 -2.82
N SER A 301 -4.23 -6.18 -1.85
CA SER A 301 -4.86 -6.38 -0.56
C SER A 301 -6.26 -5.75 -0.53
N LEU A 302 -7.29 -6.50 -0.12
CA LEU A 302 -8.68 -6.00 -0.04
C LEU A 302 -8.85 -4.88 1.01
N TYR A 303 -7.97 -4.83 2.01
CA TYR A 303 -7.95 -3.80 3.05
C TYR A 303 -6.65 -3.00 2.99
N ASP A 304 -6.18 -2.71 1.77
CA ASP A 304 -5.01 -1.87 1.58
C ASP A 304 -5.34 -0.43 1.98
N GLN A 305 -4.64 0.09 2.98
CA GLN A 305 -4.85 1.45 3.43
C GLN A 305 -3.99 2.47 2.67
N GLU A 306 -3.24 2.04 1.65
CA GLU A 306 -2.32 2.89 0.87
C GLU A 306 -2.60 2.81 -0.64
N ASP A 307 -2.40 1.67 -1.28
CA ASP A 307 -2.47 1.49 -2.73
C ASP A 307 -3.70 0.65 -3.13
N MET A 308 -4.88 1.25 -3.10
CA MET A 308 -6.16 0.54 -3.34
C MET A 308 -6.52 0.45 -4.83
N TYR A 309 -6.11 1.42 -5.61
CA TYR A 309 -6.45 1.51 -7.04
C TYR A 309 -5.57 0.59 -7.90
N GLY A 310 -4.27 0.59 -7.64
CA GLY A 310 -3.25 0.26 -8.62
C GLY A 310 -3.22 -1.14 -9.17
N GLY A 311 -3.11 -2.16 -8.30
CA GLY A 311 -2.85 -3.53 -8.77
C GLY A 311 -3.98 -4.09 -9.65
N VAL A 312 -5.24 -3.82 -9.32
CA VAL A 312 -6.41 -4.31 -10.07
C VAL A 312 -6.54 -3.61 -11.43
N HIS A 313 -6.28 -2.29 -11.49
CA HIS A 313 -6.35 -1.55 -12.75
C HIS A 313 -5.21 -1.90 -13.69
N ALA A 314 -4.00 -2.11 -13.18
CA ALA A 314 -2.88 -2.61 -13.96
C ALA A 314 -3.13 -4.03 -14.49
N TYR A 315 -3.71 -4.93 -13.68
CA TYR A 315 -4.19 -6.23 -14.14
C TYR A 315 -5.20 -6.09 -15.26
N ALA A 316 -6.23 -5.26 -15.11
CA ALA A 316 -7.32 -5.15 -16.08
C ALA A 316 -6.86 -4.68 -17.47
N VAL A 317 -5.88 -3.77 -17.55
CA VAL A 317 -5.34 -3.29 -18.83
C VAL A 317 -4.39 -4.29 -19.49
N THR A 318 -3.69 -5.11 -18.70
CA THR A 318 -2.80 -6.17 -19.21
C THR A 318 -3.56 -7.43 -19.59
N GLU A 319 -4.69 -7.72 -18.93
CA GLU A 319 -5.58 -8.84 -19.20
C GLU A 319 -6.08 -8.86 -20.66
N GLN A 320 -6.37 -7.70 -21.22
CA GLN A 320 -6.79 -7.58 -22.63
C GLN A 320 -5.76 -8.12 -23.64
N LYS A 321 -4.52 -8.36 -23.21
CA LYS A 321 -3.42 -8.85 -24.04
C LYS A 321 -3.10 -10.31 -23.80
N ASP A 322 -3.62 -10.89 -22.73
CA ASP A 322 -3.43 -12.29 -22.38
C ASP A 322 -4.51 -13.20 -23.00
N THR A 323 -4.42 -13.36 -24.32
CA THR A 323 -5.42 -14.14 -25.07
C THR A 323 -5.41 -15.64 -24.76
N ALA A 324 -4.34 -16.14 -24.17
CA ALA A 324 -4.19 -17.54 -23.76
C ALA A 324 -4.53 -17.75 -22.27
N ASN A 325 -4.73 -16.68 -21.53
CA ASN A 325 -5.01 -16.67 -20.09
C ASN A 325 -3.94 -17.44 -19.28
N ASP A 326 -2.66 -17.22 -19.62
CA ASP A 326 -1.52 -17.96 -19.06
C ASP A 326 -0.32 -17.07 -18.66
N ARG A 327 -0.47 -15.74 -18.70
CA ARG A 327 0.61 -14.77 -18.39
C ARG A 327 0.22 -13.65 -17.43
N ASN A 328 -1.07 -13.42 -17.24
CA ASN A 328 -1.57 -12.30 -16.44
C ASN A 328 -2.45 -12.83 -15.33
N PHE A 329 -1.98 -12.75 -14.09
CA PHE A 329 -2.62 -13.34 -12.93
C PHE A 329 -2.97 -12.27 -11.92
N LEU A 330 -4.08 -12.44 -11.20
CA LEU A 330 -4.53 -11.55 -10.13
C LEU A 330 -4.74 -12.30 -8.83
N VAL A 331 -4.23 -11.74 -7.75
CA VAL A 331 -4.49 -12.21 -6.39
C VAL A 331 -5.09 -11.09 -5.56
N LEU A 332 -6.24 -11.35 -4.94
CA LEU A 332 -6.91 -10.43 -4.01
C LEU A 332 -7.00 -11.11 -2.65
N GLY A 333 -6.17 -10.68 -1.70
CA GLY A 333 -6.12 -11.29 -0.37
C GLY A 333 -6.68 -10.39 0.73
N PRO A 334 -7.11 -10.96 1.86
CA PRO A 334 -7.74 -10.24 2.95
C PRO A 334 -6.70 -9.55 3.86
N TRP A 335 -5.77 -8.82 3.25
CA TRP A 335 -4.63 -8.25 3.95
C TRP A 335 -4.71 -6.72 4.00
N ARG A 336 -3.92 -6.13 4.88
CA ARG A 336 -3.54 -4.73 4.86
C ARG A 336 -2.44 -4.48 3.82
N HIS A 337 -2.07 -3.22 3.61
CA HIS A 337 -0.91 -2.86 2.79
C HIS A 337 0.33 -3.71 3.14
N SER A 338 0.91 -4.35 2.13
CA SER A 338 2.06 -5.26 2.28
C SER A 338 1.83 -6.46 3.20
N GLY A 339 0.62 -6.69 3.71
CA GLY A 339 0.28 -7.76 4.65
C GLY A 339 0.55 -9.15 4.12
N VAL A 340 0.54 -9.33 2.81
CA VAL A 340 0.91 -10.58 2.11
C VAL A 340 2.28 -11.13 2.50
N ASN A 341 3.20 -10.28 2.99
CA ASN A 341 4.56 -10.67 3.41
C ASN A 341 4.66 -11.08 4.89
N TYR A 342 3.56 -11.08 5.63
CA TYR A 342 3.53 -11.33 7.08
C TYR A 342 2.58 -12.45 7.46
N ASP A 343 2.13 -12.47 8.71
CA ASP A 343 1.10 -13.38 9.18
C ASP A 343 -0.27 -12.91 8.68
N GLY A 344 -1.03 -13.83 8.10
CA GLY A 344 -2.36 -13.60 7.55
C GLY A 344 -3.46 -14.34 8.30
N THR A 345 -3.30 -14.62 9.62
CA THR A 345 -4.31 -15.28 10.46
C THR A 345 -5.40 -14.34 10.95
N THR A 346 -5.05 -13.06 11.10
CA THR A 346 -5.97 -12.03 11.58
C THR A 346 -5.74 -10.71 10.87
N LEU A 347 -6.79 -9.88 10.81
CA LEU A 347 -6.68 -8.49 10.42
C LEU A 347 -7.68 -7.65 11.23
N GLY A 348 -7.18 -6.80 12.14
CA GLY A 348 -8.02 -6.10 13.09
C GLY A 348 -8.90 -7.07 13.90
N PRO A 349 -10.24 -6.92 13.87
CA PRO A 349 -11.16 -7.83 14.54
C PRO A 349 -11.43 -9.12 13.75
N LEU A 350 -11.00 -9.20 12.48
CA LEU A 350 -11.30 -10.36 11.64
C LEU A 350 -10.36 -11.51 11.93
N HIS A 351 -10.92 -12.70 12.15
CA HIS A 351 -10.22 -13.96 12.17
C HIS A 351 -10.38 -14.65 10.83
N LEU A 352 -9.27 -15.00 10.19
CA LEU A 352 -9.24 -15.58 8.85
C LEU A 352 -9.04 -17.10 8.93
N GLU A 353 -9.45 -17.85 7.91
CA GLU A 353 -9.28 -19.28 7.87
C GLU A 353 -7.83 -19.67 7.60
N GLY A 354 -7.07 -19.90 8.66
CA GLY A 354 -5.64 -20.19 8.63
C GLY A 354 -4.77 -18.95 8.32
N ASN A 355 -3.49 -19.19 8.01
CA ASN A 355 -2.58 -18.13 7.60
C ASN A 355 -2.69 -17.89 6.10
N THR A 356 -3.62 -17.01 5.70
CA THR A 356 -3.96 -16.74 4.30
C THR A 356 -2.76 -16.22 3.49
N ALA A 357 -1.88 -15.43 4.08
CA ALA A 357 -0.68 -14.93 3.42
C ALA A 357 0.32 -16.05 3.14
N LEU A 358 0.53 -16.95 4.07
CA LEU A 358 1.41 -18.10 3.89
C LEU A 358 0.81 -19.13 2.92
N GLN A 359 -0.52 -19.36 2.97
CA GLN A 359 -1.23 -20.18 1.99
C GLN A 359 -0.98 -19.68 0.57
N PHE A 360 -1.21 -18.40 0.32
CA PHE A 360 -0.93 -17.80 -0.99
C PHE A 360 0.53 -17.97 -1.41
N ARG A 361 1.47 -17.62 -0.53
CA ARG A 361 2.91 -17.71 -0.87
C ARG A 361 3.33 -19.13 -1.22
N ARG A 362 2.86 -20.14 -0.49
CA ARG A 362 3.22 -21.56 -0.72
C ARG A 362 2.47 -22.22 -1.87
N GLU A 363 1.19 -21.92 -2.01
CA GLU A 363 0.32 -22.69 -2.91
C GLU A 363 0.17 -22.05 -4.30
N VAL A 364 0.47 -20.74 -4.41
CA VAL A 364 0.29 -20.01 -5.66
C VAL A 364 1.58 -19.31 -6.09
N MET A 365 2.15 -18.44 -5.25
CA MET A 365 3.31 -17.64 -5.66
C MET A 365 4.56 -18.50 -5.88
N GLN A 366 4.88 -19.41 -4.97
CA GLN A 366 6.08 -20.26 -5.11
C GLN A 366 5.98 -21.16 -6.35
N PRO A 367 4.91 -21.93 -6.60
CA PRO A 367 4.80 -22.74 -7.80
C PRO A 367 4.87 -21.90 -9.10
N PHE A 368 4.27 -20.72 -9.13
CA PHE A 368 4.37 -19.78 -10.24
C PHE A 368 5.83 -19.36 -10.50
N LEU A 369 6.55 -18.98 -9.46
CA LEU A 369 7.97 -18.59 -9.60
C LEU A 369 8.84 -19.79 -9.99
N ASP A 370 8.59 -20.97 -9.43
CA ASP A 370 9.33 -22.19 -9.77
C ASP A 370 9.17 -22.54 -11.26
N GLU A 371 7.95 -22.52 -11.79
CA GLU A 371 7.65 -22.79 -13.21
C GLU A 371 8.47 -21.89 -14.13
N HIS A 372 8.53 -20.60 -13.84
CA HIS A 372 9.14 -19.63 -14.76
C HIS A 372 10.64 -19.44 -14.55
N LEU A 373 11.19 -19.81 -13.39
CA LEU A 373 12.55 -19.48 -13.01
C LEU A 373 13.47 -20.68 -12.88
N LYS A 374 12.98 -21.86 -12.47
CA LYS A 374 13.80 -23.07 -12.34
C LYS A 374 13.88 -23.85 -13.66
N ASP A 375 15.02 -24.45 -13.90
CA ASP A 375 15.20 -25.32 -15.04
C ASP A 375 14.32 -26.58 -14.92
N ALA A 376 13.55 -26.89 -15.96
CA ALA A 376 12.69 -28.08 -16.04
C ALA A 376 11.68 -28.22 -14.87
N ALA A 377 11.28 -27.13 -14.23
CA ALA A 377 10.20 -27.18 -13.26
C ALA A 377 8.86 -27.62 -13.91
N PRO A 378 8.00 -28.33 -13.17
CA PRO A 378 6.67 -28.67 -13.67
C PRO A 378 5.83 -27.40 -13.88
N LYS A 379 4.87 -27.48 -14.80
CA LYS A 379 3.88 -26.43 -14.98
C LYS A 379 3.02 -26.31 -13.72
N ALA A 380 2.92 -25.10 -13.16
CA ALA A 380 2.09 -24.83 -12.01
C ALA A 380 0.60 -24.78 -12.39
N ASN A 381 -0.26 -25.11 -11.45
CA ASN A 381 -1.71 -24.91 -11.60
C ASN A 381 -2.08 -23.52 -11.05
N THR A 382 -1.44 -22.47 -11.57
CA THR A 382 -1.71 -21.09 -11.16
C THR A 382 -3.10 -20.67 -11.63
N PRO A 383 -4.03 -20.28 -10.77
CA PRO A 383 -5.33 -19.78 -11.21
C PRO A 383 -5.16 -18.40 -11.86
N PRO A 384 -5.85 -18.10 -12.97
CA PRO A 384 -5.86 -16.74 -13.53
C PRO A 384 -6.22 -15.69 -12.48
N VAL A 385 -7.19 -15.99 -11.61
CA VAL A 385 -7.57 -15.15 -10.46
C VAL A 385 -7.67 -15.99 -9.19
N PHE A 386 -7.03 -15.53 -8.13
CA PHE A 386 -7.08 -16.12 -6.80
C PHE A 386 -7.57 -15.06 -5.81
N VAL A 387 -8.82 -15.15 -5.37
CA VAL A 387 -9.46 -14.13 -4.54
C VAL A 387 -9.97 -14.73 -3.23
N TYR A 388 -9.84 -13.97 -2.14
CA TYR A 388 -10.38 -14.33 -0.85
C TYR A 388 -11.77 -13.72 -0.69
N GLU A 389 -12.78 -14.57 -0.57
CA GLU A 389 -14.16 -14.20 -0.26
C GLU A 389 -14.29 -13.96 1.23
N THR A 390 -14.47 -12.72 1.62
CA THR A 390 -14.71 -12.31 3.01
C THR A 390 -16.18 -12.59 3.42
N GLY A 391 -16.43 -12.74 4.70
CA GLY A 391 -17.74 -13.17 5.23
C GLY A 391 -17.83 -14.67 5.35
N THR A 392 -17.58 -15.44 4.29
CA THR A 392 -17.47 -16.90 4.31
C THR A 392 -16.05 -17.39 4.58
N ASN A 393 -15.05 -16.51 4.47
CA ASN A 393 -13.63 -16.76 4.73
C ASN A 393 -13.03 -17.91 3.88
N ALA A 394 -13.21 -17.86 2.57
CA ALA A 394 -12.75 -18.90 1.66
C ALA A 394 -11.97 -18.37 0.47
N TRP A 395 -10.94 -19.10 0.02
CA TRP A 395 -10.27 -18.83 -1.25
C TRP A 395 -11.08 -19.34 -2.43
N ARG A 396 -11.16 -18.52 -3.49
CA ARG A 396 -11.79 -18.86 -4.76
C ARG A 396 -10.78 -18.79 -5.91
N ARG A 397 -10.88 -19.74 -6.82
CA ARG A 397 -10.09 -19.81 -8.06
C ARG A 397 -11.00 -19.47 -9.22
N LEU A 398 -10.78 -18.34 -9.89
CA LEU A 398 -11.65 -17.83 -10.94
C LEU A 398 -10.90 -17.72 -12.27
N PRO A 399 -11.60 -17.84 -13.41
CA PRO A 399 -10.97 -17.70 -14.73
C PRO A 399 -10.68 -16.24 -15.12
N ALA A 400 -11.34 -15.26 -14.51
CA ALA A 400 -11.11 -13.81 -14.71
C ALA A 400 -11.74 -12.99 -13.59
N TRP A 401 -11.46 -11.68 -13.52
CA TRP A 401 -12.01 -10.74 -12.54
C TRP A 401 -12.60 -9.49 -13.22
N PRO A 402 -13.75 -8.95 -12.76
CA PRO A 402 -14.64 -9.56 -11.77
C PRO A 402 -15.54 -10.61 -12.42
N LEU A 403 -15.63 -11.78 -11.82
CA LEU A 403 -16.56 -12.83 -12.22
C LEU A 403 -17.28 -13.41 -11.00
N SER A 404 -18.52 -13.78 -11.22
CA SER A 404 -19.43 -14.17 -10.13
C SER A 404 -19.38 -15.65 -9.76
N CYS A 405 -18.75 -16.51 -10.54
CA CYS A 405 -18.60 -17.93 -10.26
C CYS A 405 -17.40 -18.57 -10.98
N GLU A 406 -16.98 -19.74 -10.50
CA GLU A 406 -15.88 -20.53 -11.09
C GLU A 406 -16.10 -20.92 -12.55
N SER A 407 -17.34 -21.01 -12.99
CA SER A 407 -17.71 -21.30 -14.38
C SER A 407 -17.67 -20.08 -15.32
N GLY A 408 -17.36 -18.88 -14.80
CA GLY A 408 -17.21 -17.66 -15.60
C GLY A 408 -18.49 -16.85 -15.80
N CYS A 409 -19.50 -16.97 -14.93
CA CYS A 409 -20.68 -16.12 -14.99
C CYS A 409 -20.39 -14.68 -14.53
N ALA A 410 -20.98 -13.69 -15.20
CA ALA A 410 -20.87 -12.30 -14.81
C ALA A 410 -21.71 -11.98 -13.56
N SER A 411 -21.27 -11.01 -12.75
CA SER A 411 -22.11 -10.42 -11.71
C SER A 411 -23.30 -9.68 -12.33
N THR A 412 -24.41 -9.62 -11.61
CA THR A 412 -25.58 -8.84 -12.02
C THR A 412 -25.64 -7.56 -11.23
N PRO A 413 -25.53 -6.38 -11.88
CA PRO A 413 -25.68 -5.11 -11.17
C PRO A 413 -27.07 -4.99 -10.54
N ARG A 414 -27.11 -4.72 -9.24
CA ARG A 414 -28.34 -4.45 -8.50
C ARG A 414 -28.23 -3.16 -7.74
N ARG A 415 -29.20 -2.25 -7.95
CA ARG A 415 -29.21 -0.96 -7.28
C ARG A 415 -29.83 -1.05 -5.90
N LEU A 416 -29.07 -0.65 -4.90
CA LEU A 416 -29.51 -0.46 -3.53
C LEU A 416 -29.80 1.02 -3.33
N TYR A 417 -31.09 1.38 -3.23
CA TYR A 417 -31.54 2.77 -3.17
C TYR A 417 -31.64 3.25 -1.72
N LEU A 418 -31.27 4.52 -1.51
CA LEU A 418 -31.61 5.25 -0.29
C LEU A 418 -33.12 5.49 -0.26
N GLN A 419 -33.71 5.35 0.93
CA GLN A 419 -35.13 5.54 1.19
C GLN A 419 -35.35 6.63 2.25
N PRO A 420 -36.54 7.28 2.30
CA PRO A 420 -36.93 8.09 3.45
C PRO A 420 -36.83 7.28 4.76
N GLY A 421 -36.51 7.97 5.86
CA GLY A 421 -36.40 7.31 7.18
C GLY A 421 -35.09 6.56 7.40
N PHE A 422 -34.06 6.87 6.60
CA PHE A 422 -32.72 6.25 6.70
C PHE A 422 -32.71 4.74 6.43
N GLU A 423 -33.61 4.29 5.57
CA GLU A 423 -33.68 2.91 5.12
C GLU A 423 -32.94 2.70 3.78
N LEU A 424 -32.58 1.44 3.49
CA LEU A 424 -32.08 0.99 2.19
C LEU A 424 -32.99 -0.10 1.61
N SER A 425 -33.20 -0.05 0.29
CA SER A 425 -34.00 -1.06 -0.42
C SER A 425 -33.50 -1.29 -1.85
N PHE A 426 -33.66 -2.51 -2.35
CA PHE A 426 -33.44 -2.83 -3.77
C PHE A 426 -34.60 -2.33 -4.66
N SER A 427 -35.68 -1.84 -4.08
CA SER A 427 -36.78 -1.20 -4.80
C SER A 427 -36.55 0.32 -4.83
N ALA A 428 -36.84 0.95 -5.97
CA ALA A 428 -36.74 2.40 -6.07
C ALA A 428 -37.74 3.07 -5.10
N PRO A 429 -37.44 4.27 -4.56
CA PRO A 429 -38.34 5.02 -3.69
C PRO A 429 -39.69 5.29 -4.34
N ALA A 430 -40.75 5.29 -3.52
CA ALA A 430 -42.11 5.56 -3.99
C ALA A 430 -42.24 6.97 -4.56
N ALA A 431 -43.12 7.14 -5.54
CA ALA A 431 -43.42 8.44 -6.08
C ALA A 431 -44.06 9.33 -4.98
N GLY A 432 -43.59 10.59 -4.84
CA GLY A 432 -44.03 11.50 -3.80
C GLY A 432 -43.38 11.33 -2.43
N ALA A 433 -42.36 10.45 -2.31
CA ALA A 433 -41.54 10.36 -1.11
C ALA A 433 -40.79 11.69 -0.82
N ALA A 434 -40.32 11.87 0.42
CA ALA A 434 -39.44 13.00 0.77
C ALA A 434 -38.28 13.10 -0.21
N ALA A 435 -37.91 14.34 -0.59
CA ALA A 435 -36.95 14.51 -1.68
C ALA A 435 -35.51 14.27 -1.28
N PHE A 436 -35.15 14.58 -0.02
CA PHE A 436 -33.76 14.51 0.47
C PHE A 436 -33.71 14.43 2.00
N ASP A 437 -32.57 13.97 2.51
CA ASP A 437 -32.10 14.18 3.87
C ASP A 437 -30.98 15.22 3.86
N GLU A 438 -30.82 15.99 4.94
CA GLU A 438 -29.84 17.07 5.01
C GLU A 438 -29.05 17.06 6.31
N TYR A 439 -27.83 17.57 6.24
CA TYR A 439 -26.95 17.82 7.40
C TYR A 439 -26.09 19.07 7.18
N VAL A 440 -25.54 19.59 8.26
CA VAL A 440 -24.57 20.70 8.20
C VAL A 440 -23.17 20.15 8.31
N SER A 441 -22.38 20.33 7.26
CA SER A 441 -20.94 20.06 7.28
C SER A 441 -20.20 21.29 7.78
N ASP A 442 -19.38 21.12 8.82
CA ASP A 442 -18.59 22.19 9.46
C ASP A 442 -17.09 21.90 9.34
N PRO A 443 -16.36 22.64 8.48
CA PRO A 443 -14.90 22.44 8.37
C PRO A 443 -14.12 22.72 9.66
N ALA A 444 -14.71 23.35 10.66
CA ALA A 444 -14.11 23.52 11.99
C ALA A 444 -14.27 22.28 12.89
N LYS A 445 -15.14 21.33 12.52
CA LYS A 445 -15.40 20.10 13.25
C LYS A 445 -15.54 18.90 12.28
N PRO A 446 -14.54 18.65 11.40
CA PRO A 446 -14.66 17.62 10.38
C PRO A 446 -14.85 16.23 11.01
N VAL A 447 -15.50 15.34 10.27
CA VAL A 447 -15.69 13.95 10.70
C VAL A 447 -14.32 13.25 10.71
N PRO A 448 -13.91 12.65 11.84
CA PRO A 448 -12.63 11.93 11.90
C PRO A 448 -12.71 10.63 11.09
N TYR A 449 -11.57 10.20 10.51
CA TYR A 449 -11.50 8.95 9.75
C TYR A 449 -11.41 7.72 10.67
N GLN A 450 -10.95 7.92 11.90
CA GLN A 450 -10.88 6.91 12.96
C GLN A 450 -11.12 7.57 14.33
N PRO A 451 -11.37 6.79 15.41
CA PRO A 451 -11.49 7.33 16.76
C PRO A 451 -10.27 8.18 17.17
N ARG A 452 -10.51 9.29 17.83
CA ARG A 452 -9.46 10.17 18.36
C ARG A 452 -8.91 9.64 19.72
N PRO A 453 -7.63 9.89 20.06
CA PRO A 453 -6.65 10.66 19.29
C PRO A 453 -6.17 9.92 18.03
N VAL A 454 -5.90 10.68 16.96
CA VAL A 454 -5.33 10.16 15.72
C VAL A 454 -3.82 10.37 15.76
N HIS A 455 -3.05 9.33 15.42
CA HIS A 455 -1.60 9.45 15.31
C HIS A 455 -1.08 8.59 14.15
N PHE A 456 -0.60 9.23 13.07
CA PHE A 456 -0.17 8.54 11.86
C PHE A 456 1.08 7.66 12.05
N ALA A 457 1.90 7.97 13.07
CA ALA A 457 3.04 7.12 13.43
C ALA A 457 2.66 5.89 14.27
N ASP A 458 1.38 5.76 14.71
CA ASP A 458 0.87 4.54 15.35
C ASP A 458 0.62 3.47 14.28
N ALA A 459 1.64 2.67 14.00
CA ALA A 459 1.58 1.64 12.97
C ALA A 459 0.43 0.63 13.17
N PRO A 460 0.15 0.10 14.38
CA PRO A 460 -1.02 -0.75 14.60
C PRO A 460 -2.36 -0.09 14.26
N ALA A 461 -2.56 1.18 14.61
CA ALA A 461 -3.78 1.91 14.27
C ALA A 461 -3.87 2.16 12.75
N TRP A 462 -2.75 2.56 12.12
CA TRP A 462 -2.65 2.76 10.68
C TRP A 462 -2.97 1.48 9.88
N GLN A 463 -2.52 0.32 10.34
CA GLN A 463 -2.70 -0.95 9.64
C GLN A 463 -4.11 -1.52 9.69
N ARG A 464 -4.99 -1.00 10.57
CA ARG A 464 -6.35 -1.55 10.78
C ARG A 464 -7.49 -0.56 10.62
N TRP A 465 -7.23 0.72 10.31
CA TRP A 465 -8.28 1.74 10.31
C TRP A 465 -9.41 1.46 9.32
N LEU A 466 -9.12 0.78 8.20
CA LEU A 466 -10.14 0.36 7.23
C LEU A 466 -11.15 -0.65 7.81
N LEU A 467 -10.84 -1.24 8.97
CA LEU A 467 -11.68 -2.22 9.64
C LEU A 467 -12.30 -1.66 10.92
N ASN A 468 -12.07 -0.39 11.25
CA ASN A 468 -12.61 0.19 12.46
C ASN A 468 -14.14 0.21 12.44
N ASP A 469 -14.73 -0.20 13.56
CA ASP A 469 -16.17 -0.15 13.80
C ASP A 469 -16.74 1.25 13.56
N GLN A 470 -17.62 1.37 12.58
CA GLN A 470 -18.14 2.67 12.17
C GLN A 470 -19.19 3.25 13.12
N ARG A 471 -19.56 2.55 14.21
CA ARG A 471 -20.41 3.09 15.29
C ARG A 471 -19.85 4.39 15.88
N PHE A 472 -18.51 4.59 15.86
CA PHE A 472 -17.89 5.81 16.39
C PHE A 472 -18.33 7.11 15.69
N VAL A 473 -18.92 7.01 14.49
CA VAL A 473 -19.44 8.16 13.73
C VAL A 473 -20.92 8.01 13.33
N ALA A 474 -21.52 6.83 13.51
CA ALA A 474 -22.87 6.54 13.02
C ALA A 474 -23.96 7.47 13.56
N ASP A 475 -23.79 7.92 14.82
CA ASP A 475 -24.76 8.79 15.52
C ASP A 475 -24.43 10.28 15.40
N ARG A 476 -23.44 10.66 14.59
CA ARG A 476 -23.11 12.07 14.39
C ARG A 476 -24.16 12.75 13.53
N PRO A 477 -24.54 14.02 13.86
CA PRO A 477 -25.56 14.77 13.08
C PRO A 477 -25.06 15.19 11.69
N ASP A 478 -23.76 15.02 11.39
CA ASP A 478 -23.12 15.32 10.11
C ASP A 478 -22.73 14.05 9.32
N VAL A 479 -23.33 12.91 9.69
CA VAL A 479 -23.22 11.61 9.00
C VAL A 479 -24.61 11.04 8.78
N LEU A 480 -24.99 10.80 7.51
CA LEU A 480 -26.22 10.09 7.18
C LEU A 480 -25.94 8.59 7.12
N SER A 481 -26.68 7.80 7.89
CA SER A 481 -26.54 6.34 7.96
C SER A 481 -27.84 5.66 7.53
N TYR A 482 -27.82 5.01 6.37
CA TYR A 482 -28.96 4.27 5.81
C TYR A 482 -28.73 2.77 5.98
N VAL A 483 -29.75 2.01 6.37
CA VAL A 483 -29.59 0.58 6.68
C VAL A 483 -30.75 -0.26 6.15
N THR A 484 -30.48 -1.48 5.69
CA THR A 484 -31.52 -2.45 5.30
C THR A 484 -32.17 -3.09 6.54
N ALA A 485 -33.33 -3.70 6.35
CA ALA A 485 -33.79 -4.76 7.28
C ALA A 485 -32.72 -5.89 7.32
N PRO A 486 -32.74 -6.74 8.38
CA PRO A 486 -31.87 -7.91 8.42
C PRO A 486 -32.06 -8.79 7.20
N LEU A 487 -30.95 -9.20 6.59
CA LEU A 487 -30.96 -10.08 5.42
C LEU A 487 -31.55 -11.45 5.79
N THR A 488 -32.41 -11.99 4.95
CA THR A 488 -32.98 -13.32 5.12
C THR A 488 -32.24 -14.39 4.34
N ALA A 489 -31.38 -13.97 3.40
CA ALA A 489 -30.52 -14.83 2.59
C ALA A 489 -29.17 -14.15 2.39
N PRO A 490 -28.10 -14.91 2.09
CA PRO A 490 -26.80 -14.32 1.79
C PRO A 490 -26.87 -13.35 0.62
N LEU A 491 -26.14 -12.23 0.71
CA LEU A 491 -25.93 -11.31 -0.38
C LEU A 491 -24.44 -11.27 -0.71
N HIS A 492 -24.04 -11.88 -1.82
CA HIS A 492 -22.66 -11.93 -2.27
C HIS A 492 -22.40 -10.84 -3.30
N ILE A 493 -21.34 -10.04 -3.12
CA ILE A 493 -20.85 -9.07 -4.10
C ILE A 493 -19.42 -9.41 -4.50
N ALA A 494 -19.09 -9.29 -5.81
CA ALA A 494 -17.74 -9.48 -6.33
C ALA A 494 -17.45 -8.43 -7.41
N GLY A 495 -16.56 -7.48 -7.09
CA GLY A 495 -16.21 -6.35 -7.95
C GLY A 495 -16.28 -5.01 -7.22
N ALA A 496 -16.31 -3.92 -7.97
CA ALA A 496 -16.39 -2.55 -7.46
C ALA A 496 -17.86 -2.10 -7.32
N PRO A 497 -18.35 -1.77 -6.10
CA PRO A 497 -19.64 -1.09 -5.96
C PRO A 497 -19.59 0.31 -6.59
N LEU A 498 -20.61 0.70 -7.37
CA LEU A 498 -20.67 2.00 -8.02
C LEU A 498 -21.62 2.93 -7.29
N VAL A 499 -21.12 4.07 -6.86
CA VAL A 499 -21.89 5.13 -6.24
C VAL A 499 -22.56 5.98 -7.31
N ASN A 500 -23.89 6.09 -7.25
CA ASN A 500 -24.72 7.01 -8.03
C ASN A 500 -25.34 8.00 -7.05
N LEU A 501 -24.58 9.01 -6.64
CA LEU A 501 -25.00 9.99 -5.64
C LEU A 501 -25.60 11.23 -6.30
N PHE A 502 -26.80 11.61 -5.90
CA PHE A 502 -27.42 12.89 -6.23
C PHE A 502 -27.44 13.77 -4.99
N ALA A 503 -26.66 14.85 -5.02
CA ALA A 503 -26.50 15.71 -3.85
C ALA A 503 -26.42 17.18 -4.23
N SER A 504 -26.68 18.06 -3.26
CA SER A 504 -26.45 19.51 -3.37
C SER A 504 -25.75 20.03 -2.12
N THR A 505 -25.05 21.13 -2.27
CA THR A 505 -24.45 21.88 -1.18
C THR A 505 -24.92 23.33 -1.23
N SER A 506 -25.05 23.99 -0.08
CA SER A 506 -25.24 25.45 -0.04
C SER A 506 -23.93 26.22 -0.32
N GLY A 507 -22.79 25.51 -0.33
CA GLY A 507 -21.47 26.02 -0.72
C GLY A 507 -21.23 25.98 -2.23
N THR A 508 -19.98 26.24 -2.62
CA THR A 508 -19.53 26.17 -4.02
C THR A 508 -18.48 25.09 -4.25
N ASP A 509 -18.17 24.31 -3.23
CA ASP A 509 -17.41 23.05 -3.28
C ASP A 509 -17.87 22.13 -2.15
N SER A 510 -17.58 20.85 -2.24
CA SER A 510 -17.86 19.85 -1.21
C SER A 510 -17.14 18.54 -1.54
N ASP A 511 -16.83 17.75 -0.51
CA ASP A 511 -16.43 16.37 -0.64
C ASP A 511 -17.58 15.44 -0.25
N TRP A 512 -17.59 14.25 -0.83
CA TRP A 512 -18.54 13.18 -0.56
C TRP A 512 -17.78 11.91 -0.21
N VAL A 513 -17.90 11.48 1.03
CA VAL A 513 -17.38 10.17 1.49
C VAL A 513 -18.55 9.22 1.55
N VAL A 514 -18.42 8.09 0.87
CA VAL A 514 -19.42 7.03 0.87
C VAL A 514 -18.80 5.75 1.40
N LYS A 515 -19.46 5.08 2.32
CA LYS A 515 -19.03 3.85 2.95
C LYS A 515 -20.09 2.78 2.78
N LEU A 516 -19.71 1.63 2.26
CA LEU A 516 -20.49 0.39 2.25
C LEU A 516 -20.05 -0.47 3.43
N ILE A 517 -20.98 -0.85 4.29
CA ILE A 517 -20.72 -1.43 5.60
C ILE A 517 -21.56 -2.69 5.77
N ASP A 518 -20.95 -3.75 6.31
CA ASP A 518 -21.63 -4.92 6.83
C ASP A 518 -21.91 -4.74 8.33
N VAL A 519 -23.18 -4.66 8.68
CA VAL A 519 -23.62 -4.54 10.08
C VAL A 519 -23.97 -5.92 10.62
N TYR A 520 -23.16 -6.34 11.56
CA TYR A 520 -23.35 -7.62 12.25
C TYR A 520 -24.64 -7.63 13.09
N PRO A 521 -25.21 -8.82 13.38
CA PRO A 521 -26.33 -8.94 14.31
C PRO A 521 -26.03 -8.30 15.66
N ASP A 522 -27.07 -7.81 16.34
CA ASP A 522 -26.93 -7.17 17.66
C ASP A 522 -26.31 -8.12 18.71
N GLU A 523 -26.39 -9.43 18.48
CA GLU A 523 -25.78 -10.45 19.32
C GLU A 523 -25.09 -11.52 18.45
N VAL A 524 -23.79 -11.70 18.65
CA VAL A 524 -22.94 -12.73 18.03
C VAL A 524 -22.32 -13.58 19.15
N PRO A 525 -23.01 -14.65 19.62
CA PRO A 525 -22.56 -15.39 20.81
C PRO A 525 -21.18 -16.04 20.67
N SER A 526 -20.76 -16.37 19.43
CA SER A 526 -19.45 -16.96 19.15
C SER A 526 -18.31 -15.93 19.16
N ASP A 527 -18.65 -14.64 19.01
CA ASP A 527 -17.69 -13.53 18.93
C ASP A 527 -18.35 -12.25 19.44
N LEU A 528 -18.47 -12.12 20.76
CA LEU A 528 -19.17 -11.00 21.39
C LEU A 528 -18.64 -9.62 20.99
N PRO A 529 -17.34 -9.38 20.77
CA PRO A 529 -16.83 -8.12 20.24
C PRO A 529 -17.42 -7.71 18.88
N MET A 530 -17.85 -8.69 18.07
CA MET A 530 -18.48 -8.44 16.78
C MET A 530 -19.99 -8.14 16.87
N SER A 531 -20.59 -8.21 18.04
CA SER A 531 -22.02 -7.89 18.22
C SER A 531 -22.32 -6.45 17.85
N GLY A 532 -23.21 -6.26 16.87
CA GLY A 532 -23.56 -4.97 16.29
C GLY A 532 -22.41 -4.23 15.59
N TYR A 533 -21.31 -4.93 15.29
CA TYR A 533 -20.13 -4.32 14.65
C TYR A 533 -20.48 -3.81 13.25
N GLN A 534 -20.01 -2.62 12.91
CA GLN A 534 -20.20 -2.00 11.60
C GLN A 534 -18.88 -2.10 10.81
N LEU A 535 -18.71 -3.23 10.11
CA LEU A 535 -17.49 -3.56 9.36
C LEU A 535 -17.51 -2.90 7.98
N PRO A 536 -16.57 -2.00 7.66
CA PRO A 536 -16.46 -1.45 6.31
C PRO A 536 -16.07 -2.53 5.29
N ILE A 537 -16.75 -2.52 4.14
CA ILE A 537 -16.46 -3.38 2.99
C ILE A 537 -15.80 -2.59 1.87
N GLY A 538 -16.24 -1.35 1.65
CA GLY A 538 -15.63 -0.42 0.71
C GLY A 538 -15.94 1.01 1.11
N MET A 539 -14.92 1.84 1.14
CA MET A 539 -15.05 3.26 1.51
C MET A 539 -14.18 4.10 0.60
N ASP A 540 -14.72 5.20 0.10
CA ASP A 540 -13.92 6.18 -0.64
C ASP A 540 -14.48 7.58 -0.54
N ILE A 541 -13.67 8.56 -0.95
CA ILE A 541 -13.97 9.98 -1.00
C ILE A 541 -13.98 10.46 -2.45
N PHE A 542 -14.89 11.37 -2.77
CA PHE A 542 -14.95 12.05 -4.06
C PHE A 542 -15.04 13.57 -3.87
N ARG A 543 -14.09 14.31 -4.44
CA ARG A 543 -14.10 15.78 -4.39
C ARG A 543 -15.00 16.36 -5.47
N GLY A 544 -16.08 17.00 -5.08
CA GLY A 544 -17.19 17.37 -5.94
C GLY A 544 -16.86 18.30 -7.11
N ARG A 545 -15.78 19.11 -7.00
CA ARG A 545 -15.32 19.97 -8.12
C ARG A 545 -14.91 19.19 -9.37
N TYR A 546 -14.59 17.89 -9.23
CA TYR A 546 -14.14 17.00 -10.31
C TYR A 546 -15.26 16.17 -10.94
N ARG A 547 -16.54 16.42 -10.59
CA ARG A 547 -17.69 15.63 -11.08
C ARG A 547 -17.85 15.55 -12.60
N GLU A 548 -17.38 16.56 -13.33
CA GLU A 548 -17.48 16.64 -14.79
C GLU A 548 -16.15 16.31 -15.50
N SER A 549 -15.02 16.61 -14.86
CA SER A 549 -13.69 16.39 -15.39
C SER A 549 -12.68 16.32 -14.26
N LEU A 550 -11.84 15.29 -14.27
CA LEU A 550 -10.74 15.16 -13.32
C LEU A 550 -9.61 16.17 -13.58
N GLU A 551 -9.48 16.62 -14.84
CA GLU A 551 -8.48 17.59 -15.26
C GLU A 551 -8.92 19.05 -15.06
N HIS A 552 -10.20 19.33 -15.26
CA HIS A 552 -10.76 20.69 -15.26
C HIS A 552 -11.80 20.87 -14.16
N PRO A 553 -11.38 21.11 -12.91
CA PRO A 553 -12.31 21.29 -11.79
C PRO A 553 -13.20 22.50 -11.97
N ARG A 554 -14.47 22.38 -11.55
CA ARG A 554 -15.46 23.45 -11.62
C ARG A 554 -16.18 23.63 -10.29
N ALA A 555 -16.46 24.89 -9.94
CA ALA A 555 -17.30 25.21 -8.80
C ALA A 555 -18.66 24.50 -8.87
N LEU A 556 -19.18 24.10 -7.73
CA LEU A 556 -20.54 23.61 -7.60
C LEU A 556 -21.53 24.79 -7.64
N ALA A 557 -22.66 24.59 -8.29
CA ALA A 557 -23.74 25.55 -8.23
C ALA A 557 -24.49 25.36 -6.89
N ALA A 558 -24.43 26.38 -6.02
CA ALA A 558 -25.02 26.33 -4.69
C ALA A 558 -26.53 25.94 -4.76
N ASN A 559 -26.96 25.02 -3.91
CA ASN A 559 -28.31 24.47 -3.80
C ASN A 559 -28.86 23.81 -5.08
N LYS A 560 -28.02 23.50 -6.06
CA LYS A 560 -28.39 22.73 -7.25
C LYS A 560 -28.02 21.28 -7.10
N VAL A 561 -28.92 20.38 -7.42
CA VAL A 561 -28.64 18.94 -7.46
C VAL A 561 -27.59 18.67 -8.51
N GLN A 562 -26.56 17.94 -8.12
CA GLN A 562 -25.49 17.45 -9.00
C GLN A 562 -25.45 15.93 -8.89
N ALA A 563 -25.03 15.27 -9.97
CA ALA A 563 -24.73 13.83 -9.97
C ALA A 563 -23.25 13.60 -9.75
N TYR A 564 -22.93 12.62 -8.91
CA TYR A 564 -21.57 12.16 -8.64
C TYR A 564 -21.52 10.66 -8.87
N HIS A 565 -20.60 10.21 -9.74
CA HIS A 565 -20.43 8.82 -10.11
C HIS A 565 -18.99 8.40 -9.85
N PHE A 566 -18.80 7.43 -8.97
CA PHE A 566 -17.48 6.90 -8.66
C PHE A 566 -17.57 5.48 -8.10
N ALA A 567 -16.49 4.72 -8.26
CA ALA A 567 -16.40 3.38 -7.71
C ALA A 567 -15.88 3.42 -6.26
N LEU A 568 -16.37 2.52 -5.44
CA LEU A 568 -15.71 2.14 -4.19
C LEU A 568 -14.62 1.09 -4.49
N PRO A 569 -13.65 0.87 -3.58
CA PRO A 569 -12.68 -0.20 -3.72
C PRO A 569 -13.33 -1.55 -3.98
N MET A 570 -12.63 -2.41 -4.73
CA MET A 570 -13.11 -3.74 -5.07
C MET A 570 -13.25 -4.63 -3.83
N ALA A 571 -14.30 -5.44 -3.80
CA ALA A 571 -14.57 -6.40 -2.75
C ALA A 571 -14.99 -7.75 -3.34
N ASP A 572 -14.71 -8.82 -2.63
CA ASP A 572 -15.38 -10.11 -2.72
C ASP A 572 -15.89 -10.43 -1.33
N HIS A 573 -17.19 -10.22 -1.10
CA HIS A 573 -17.77 -10.24 0.23
C HIS A 573 -19.19 -10.82 0.27
N VAL A 574 -19.46 -11.64 1.25
CA VAL A 574 -20.79 -12.19 1.53
C VAL A 574 -21.36 -11.58 2.79
N PHE A 575 -22.38 -10.75 2.64
CA PHE A 575 -23.23 -10.34 3.76
C PHE A 575 -24.08 -11.55 4.17
N LEU A 576 -23.92 -12.00 5.39
CA LEU A 576 -24.59 -13.22 5.89
C LEU A 576 -26.06 -12.99 6.28
N PRO A 577 -26.92 -14.03 6.36
CA PRO A 577 -28.26 -13.90 6.91
C PRO A 577 -28.23 -13.35 8.35
N GLY A 578 -29.14 -12.44 8.66
CA GLY A 578 -29.17 -11.73 9.95
C GLY A 578 -28.34 -10.45 9.97
N HIS A 579 -27.35 -10.30 9.07
CA HIS A 579 -26.62 -9.05 8.89
C HIS A 579 -27.48 -8.01 8.16
N ARG A 580 -27.01 -6.75 8.13
CA ARG A 580 -27.64 -5.66 7.41
C ARG A 580 -26.61 -4.98 6.54
N VAL A 581 -27.01 -4.49 5.38
CA VAL A 581 -26.18 -3.59 4.57
C VAL A 581 -26.42 -2.16 5.05
N MET A 582 -25.36 -1.40 5.30
CA MET A 582 -25.43 0.01 5.64
C MET A 582 -24.64 0.84 4.63
N VAL A 583 -25.13 2.04 4.35
CA VAL A 583 -24.42 3.09 3.60
C VAL A 583 -24.33 4.32 4.48
N GLN A 584 -23.10 4.79 4.74
CA GLN A 584 -22.88 6.08 5.39
C GLN A 584 -22.40 7.12 4.37
N ILE A 585 -22.91 8.37 4.50
CA ILE A 585 -22.53 9.51 3.66
C ILE A 585 -22.16 10.68 4.56
N GLN A 586 -21.00 11.28 4.31
CA GLN A 586 -20.45 12.43 5.03
C GLN A 586 -19.62 13.31 4.10
N SER A 587 -19.20 14.52 4.53
CA SER A 587 -18.47 15.48 3.69
C SER A 587 -17.03 15.76 4.15
N SER A 588 -16.48 14.92 5.00
CA SER A 588 -15.07 14.99 5.40
C SER A 588 -14.58 13.65 5.94
N TRP A 589 -13.29 13.38 5.81
CA TRP A 589 -12.64 12.18 6.30
C TRP A 589 -11.27 12.54 6.85
N PHE A 590 -11.31 13.29 7.96
CA PHE A 590 -10.18 14.06 8.47
C PHE A 590 -9.44 13.34 9.61
N PRO A 591 -8.14 13.49 9.75
CA PRO A 591 -7.18 14.22 8.90
C PRO A 591 -6.55 13.36 7.81
N LEU A 592 -7.12 12.20 7.46
CA LEU A 592 -6.62 11.36 6.38
C LEU A 592 -6.50 12.17 5.09
N TYR A 593 -7.60 12.87 4.74
CA TYR A 593 -7.65 13.80 3.61
C TYR A 593 -7.74 15.25 4.08
N ASP A 594 -7.27 16.16 3.22
CA ASP A 594 -7.36 17.60 3.46
C ASP A 594 -8.82 18.07 3.51
N ARG A 595 -9.08 19.08 4.36
CA ARG A 595 -10.43 19.64 4.51
C ARG A 595 -10.86 20.39 3.27
N ASN A 596 -12.07 20.08 2.79
CA ASN A 596 -12.72 20.96 1.81
C ASN A 596 -13.20 22.25 2.50
N PRO A 597 -12.83 23.45 2.02
CA PRO A 597 -13.30 24.73 2.57
C PRO A 597 -14.79 24.96 2.32
N GLN A 598 -15.45 24.17 1.47
CA GLN A 598 -16.85 24.27 1.02
C GLN A 598 -17.15 25.55 0.24
N SER A 599 -16.11 26.31 -0.06
CA SER A 599 -16.08 27.36 -1.06
C SER A 599 -15.03 27.05 -2.11
N TYR A 600 -15.34 27.30 -3.38
CA TYR A 600 -14.40 27.00 -4.46
C TYR A 600 -13.19 27.93 -4.40
N VAL A 601 -12.02 27.34 -4.28
CA VAL A 601 -10.71 27.98 -4.39
C VAL A 601 -9.97 27.32 -5.54
N ALA A 602 -9.38 28.07 -6.44
CA ALA A 602 -8.75 27.53 -7.66
C ALA A 602 -7.69 26.45 -7.35
N ASN A 603 -6.80 26.71 -6.39
CA ASN A 603 -5.93 25.69 -5.81
C ASN A 603 -6.31 25.50 -4.33
N ILE A 604 -6.87 24.35 -4.00
CA ILE A 604 -7.41 24.05 -2.67
C ILE A 604 -6.34 24.04 -1.57
N PHE A 605 -5.09 23.73 -1.93
CA PHE A 605 -3.96 23.77 -1.00
C PHE A 605 -3.72 25.18 -0.42
N LEU A 606 -4.13 26.22 -1.16
CA LEU A 606 -3.94 27.62 -0.82
C LEU A 606 -5.20 28.24 -0.18
N ALA A 607 -6.16 27.44 0.26
CA ALA A 607 -7.36 27.93 0.92
C ALA A 607 -7.01 28.70 2.20
N LYS A 608 -7.62 29.88 2.36
CA LYS A 608 -7.42 30.79 3.49
C LYS A 608 -8.46 30.53 4.59
N PRO A 609 -8.23 30.93 5.84
CA PRO A 609 -9.21 30.75 6.93
C PRO A 609 -10.61 31.29 6.59
N ALA A 610 -10.74 32.37 5.81
CA ALA A 610 -12.01 32.95 5.40
C ALA A 610 -12.77 32.12 4.34
N ASP A 611 -12.10 31.17 3.68
CA ASP A 611 -12.72 30.30 2.68
C ASP A 611 -13.47 29.13 3.32
N TYR A 612 -13.07 28.73 4.55
CA TYR A 612 -13.70 27.64 5.29
C TYR A 612 -15.04 28.06 5.85
N ARG A 613 -16.13 27.51 5.29
CA ARG A 613 -17.51 27.88 5.65
C ARG A 613 -18.34 26.64 5.91
N LYS A 614 -19.25 26.74 6.87
CA LYS A 614 -20.30 25.74 7.03
C LYS A 614 -21.17 25.70 5.79
N ALA A 615 -21.59 24.50 5.38
CA ALA A 615 -22.53 24.34 4.30
C ALA A 615 -23.59 23.28 4.66
N THR A 616 -24.83 23.52 4.23
CA THR A 616 -25.87 22.51 4.27
C THR A 616 -25.71 21.59 3.08
N GLN A 617 -25.61 20.32 3.36
CA GLN A 617 -25.50 19.23 2.39
C GLN A 617 -26.86 18.52 2.31
N ARG A 618 -27.31 18.20 1.09
CA ARG A 618 -28.55 17.44 0.87
C ARG A 618 -28.25 16.24 0.00
N VAL A 619 -28.68 15.07 0.43
CA VAL A 619 -28.60 13.81 -0.32
C VAL A 619 -30.02 13.45 -0.76
N PHE A 620 -30.22 13.32 -2.08
CA PHE A 620 -31.54 13.14 -2.69
C PHE A 620 -31.85 11.65 -2.88
N HIS A 621 -33.09 11.26 -2.62
CA HIS A 621 -33.58 9.90 -2.77
C HIS A 621 -34.94 9.80 -3.43
N ALA A 622 -35.34 10.77 -4.25
CA ALA A 622 -36.66 10.76 -4.92
C ALA A 622 -36.56 11.02 -6.42
N GLY A 623 -37.47 10.39 -7.17
CA GLY A 623 -37.63 10.60 -8.61
C GLY A 623 -36.37 10.30 -9.42
N ALA A 624 -36.03 11.18 -10.36
CA ALA A 624 -34.83 11.03 -11.21
C ALA A 624 -33.51 11.25 -10.44
N ALA A 625 -33.58 11.81 -9.24
CA ALA A 625 -32.41 12.04 -8.36
C ALA A 625 -32.36 11.01 -7.23
N ALA A 626 -32.80 9.79 -7.45
CA ALA A 626 -32.72 8.72 -6.45
C ALA A 626 -31.29 8.19 -6.35
N THR A 627 -30.62 8.55 -5.26
CA THR A 627 -29.28 8.04 -4.92
C THR A 627 -29.33 6.54 -4.71
N SER A 628 -28.34 5.85 -5.26
CA SER A 628 -28.19 4.39 -5.11
C SER A 628 -26.72 3.97 -5.15
N ILE A 629 -26.43 2.82 -4.55
CA ILE A 629 -25.19 2.10 -4.75
C ILE A 629 -25.50 0.89 -5.65
N GLU A 630 -24.86 0.81 -6.80
CA GLU A 630 -24.98 -0.34 -7.69
C GLU A 630 -23.98 -1.40 -7.25
N LEU A 631 -24.51 -2.50 -6.72
CA LEU A 631 -23.74 -3.62 -6.19
C LEU A 631 -23.51 -4.66 -7.29
N PRO A 632 -22.27 -5.16 -7.49
CA PRO A 632 -21.99 -6.27 -8.40
C PRO A 632 -22.39 -7.60 -7.75
N VAL A 633 -23.70 -7.92 -7.74
CA VAL A 633 -24.24 -9.07 -7.02
C VAL A 633 -23.95 -10.36 -7.79
N VAL A 634 -23.39 -11.32 -7.08
CA VAL A 634 -23.19 -12.70 -7.55
C VAL A 634 -24.52 -13.44 -7.51
N ALA A 635 -24.90 -14.10 -8.58
CA ALA A 635 -26.08 -14.96 -8.58
C ALA A 635 -25.87 -16.10 -7.56
N ALA A 636 -26.90 -16.39 -6.78
CA ALA A 636 -26.86 -17.60 -5.94
C ALA A 636 -26.67 -18.83 -6.84
N PRO A 637 -25.84 -19.82 -6.43
CA PRO A 637 -25.55 -21.02 -7.21
C PRO A 637 -26.80 -21.87 -7.45
#